data_c21c7a7c877d829cb16d5f441cae82da
#
_entry.id   c21c7a7c877d829cb16d5f441cae82da
#
_cell.length_a   1.000
_cell.length_b   1.000
_cell.length_c   1.000
_cell.angle_alpha   90.00
_cell.angle_beta   90.00
_cell.angle_gamma   90.00
#
_symmetry.space_group_name_H-M   'P 1'
#
loop_
_entity.id
_entity.type
_entity.pdbx_description
1 polymer ?
#
loop_
_entity_poly.entity_id
_entity_poly.type
_entity_poly.pdbx_seq_one_letter_code
_entity_poly.pdbx_strand_id
1 'polypeptide(L)'
;MNPTRRTVLLVAGTGAAAALLPAGPAAAGQEAAAGPTAASALQPYASYWYPDSFPSGSPGAGITWRSLKAWSAATDADLAFNTASVPLAERFTPTPVNTTARAGQARIQSLVSFGPTASNPSQGAATADYYALTHWSYVDELVFWGGSSGEGLILAPNAPIVDAAHRHGVPVLGNVFLPPAAYGGQLQWTRDLVQKDAAGHYPLAAQLVAVAEAYGFDGWFVNAETGGGNAALATDMLGFLTELKALSKAKGQRVTWYDSMTVNGSVSWQGALNNQNRVFFQAADTMFIDFRWSASSLASSGTNAQQIGRSRYELWAGVDVEANGWNRSVNWDAMVPSGSAHVVSVGFYRPEWTRNHLPATRTPGDFHAADDRFWSGRSLDPARPDSTDTWRAPAVAVADRSTVTGLPFASTFNTGHGLRWYEDGEVTSTAQWNHLGLQDRLPSRRWVTRTTGRRPAVTFDFADAWRGGSSVLVDGTLTAPTTLDLYSTRLPAGEDTVVELTHRVDAGTVTVELAVATAEPSGPGQPYTYTYFPVTAGDGWETSTVRLTGLPAGGAVHALGVRLTGTGGAVKWRLGAVAVRDQDAQAPATPADARITAASGGDLRLAWRAGTGGGVRHYTLHRVLPDGTRRFLGGTAQQAFFVGGLTPEGGEAATRFELRAVGELYTASAPATLTHTW
;
A
#
# COMPACT_ATOMS: atom_id res chain seq x y z
N MET A 1 50.16 21.91 2.52
CA MET A 1 51.18 21.04 3.12
C MET A 1 50.49 19.95 3.89
N ASN A 2 50.79 18.80 3.54
CA ASN A 2 50.33 17.46 3.83
C ASN A 2 50.58 16.99 5.27
N PRO A 3 50.31 15.72 5.53
CA PRO A 3 49.17 14.98 6.11
C PRO A 3 49.61 14.21 7.35
N THR A 4 48.71 13.54 8.07
CA THR A 4 49.09 12.44 9.00
C THR A 4 47.96 11.48 9.23
N ARG A 5 48.05 10.33 8.71
CA ARG A 5 48.53 9.01 9.18
C ARG A 5 47.63 8.32 10.21
N ARG A 6 47.08 7.26 9.70
CA ARG A 6 46.46 6.15 10.42
C ARG A 6 47.45 5.51 11.41
N THR A 7 46.94 5.11 12.56
CA THR A 7 47.61 4.11 13.40
C THR A 7 46.64 2.95 13.59
N VAL A 8 47.02 1.81 13.00
CA VAL A 8 46.38 0.49 13.23
C VAL A 8 47.01 -0.07 14.50
N LEU A 9 46.20 -0.40 15.50
CA LEU A 9 46.61 -1.29 16.59
C LEU A 9 45.85 -2.59 16.47
N LEU A 10 46.60 -3.65 16.09
CA LEU A 10 46.16 -5.03 16.27
C LEU A 10 46.32 -5.40 17.75
N VAL A 11 45.22 -5.77 18.40
CA VAL A 11 45.29 -6.54 19.64
C VAL A 11 44.46 -7.81 19.40
N ALA A 12 45.17 -8.94 19.36
CA ALA A 12 44.56 -10.27 19.38
C ALA A 12 44.06 -10.53 20.81
N GLY A 13 42.77 -10.82 20.95
CA GLY A 13 42.16 -11.21 22.22
C GLY A 13 40.85 -11.94 21.95
N THR A 14 40.80 -13.15 22.39
CA THR A 14 39.77 -14.17 22.25
C THR A 14 38.34 -13.72 22.54
N GLY A 15 37.44 -13.96 21.61
CA GLY A 15 36.11 -14.48 21.83
C GLY A 15 35.04 -13.59 22.42
N ALA A 16 34.46 -12.71 21.64
CA ALA A 16 33.02 -12.41 21.60
C ALA A 16 32.79 -11.63 20.30
N ALA A 17 32.23 -12.26 19.31
CA ALA A 17 31.74 -11.54 18.13
C ALA A 17 30.55 -10.69 18.57
N ALA A 18 30.82 -9.43 18.89
CA ALA A 18 29.80 -8.39 18.88
C ALA A 18 29.37 -8.27 17.41
N ALA A 19 28.27 -8.92 17.04
CA ALA A 19 27.61 -8.65 15.78
C ALA A 19 27.31 -7.15 15.77
N LEU A 20 27.91 -6.43 14.84
CA LEU A 20 27.40 -5.12 14.42
C LEU A 20 25.97 -5.39 13.95
N LEU A 21 25.02 -5.13 14.84
CA LEU A 21 23.63 -4.98 14.46
C LEU A 21 23.61 -3.93 13.34
N PRO A 22 22.91 -4.17 12.22
CA PRO A 22 22.52 -3.05 11.40
C PRO A 22 21.85 -2.07 12.36
N ALA A 23 22.12 -0.78 12.20
CA ALA A 23 21.45 0.24 12.97
C ALA A 23 19.95 -0.13 12.93
N GLY A 24 19.41 -0.51 14.06
CA GLY A 24 17.99 -0.71 14.22
C GLY A 24 17.29 0.58 13.77
N PRO A 25 15.99 0.63 13.61
CA PRO A 25 15.34 1.85 13.20
C PRO A 25 15.92 2.96 14.07
N ALA A 26 16.79 3.77 13.46
CA ALA A 26 17.16 5.04 14.05
C ALA A 26 15.81 5.63 14.39
N ALA A 27 15.58 5.98 15.65
CA ALA A 27 14.40 6.73 16.05
C ALA A 27 14.19 7.71 14.92
N ALA A 28 13.12 7.51 14.12
CA ALA A 28 12.92 8.18 12.84
C ALA A 28 13.32 9.62 13.08
N GLY A 29 14.40 10.08 12.42
CA GLY A 29 14.95 11.39 12.71
C GLY A 29 13.77 12.31 12.61
N GLN A 30 13.36 12.93 13.72
CA GLN A 30 12.30 13.91 13.73
C GLN A 30 12.73 14.97 12.73
N GLU A 31 12.27 14.82 11.47
CA GLU A 31 12.15 15.99 10.63
C GLU A 31 11.28 16.94 11.46
N ALA A 32 11.84 18.10 11.80
CA ALA A 32 11.09 19.19 12.40
C ALA A 32 10.03 19.61 11.39
N ALA A 33 8.92 18.90 11.37
CA ALA A 33 7.67 19.42 10.87
C ALA A 33 7.40 20.72 11.61
N ALA A 34 6.91 21.73 10.93
CA ALA A 34 6.44 22.98 11.50
C ALA A 34 5.75 22.68 12.84
N GLY A 35 6.22 23.32 13.91
CA GLY A 35 5.97 22.95 15.29
C GLY A 35 4.52 22.52 15.54
N PRO A 36 4.26 21.50 16.34
CA PRO A 36 2.93 20.93 16.49
C PRO A 36 1.99 22.04 16.98
N THR A 37 1.08 22.47 16.13
CA THR A 37 -0.22 22.95 16.63
C THR A 37 -0.72 21.84 17.53
N ALA A 38 -1.09 22.13 18.77
CA ALA A 38 -1.53 21.15 19.73
C ALA A 38 -2.49 20.18 19.03
N ALA A 39 -2.13 18.88 19.04
CA ALA A 39 -2.92 17.87 18.34
C ALA A 39 -4.35 17.97 18.83
N SER A 40 -5.32 18.08 17.90
CA SER A 40 -6.73 18.14 18.26
C SER A 40 -7.12 16.89 19.06
N ALA A 41 -7.88 17.10 20.16
CA ALA A 41 -8.44 15.98 20.92
C ALA A 41 -9.43 15.13 20.10
N LEU A 42 -9.91 15.65 18.95
CA LEU A 42 -10.84 14.95 18.06
C LEU A 42 -10.16 14.28 16.86
N GLN A 43 -8.86 14.52 16.61
CA GLN A 43 -8.13 13.87 15.51
C GLN A 43 -8.03 12.37 15.78
N PRO A 44 -8.55 11.49 14.89
CA PRO A 44 -8.37 10.05 15.03
C PRO A 44 -6.99 9.63 14.50
N TYR A 45 -6.39 8.67 15.19
CA TYR A 45 -5.10 8.08 14.83
C TYR A 45 -5.18 6.56 14.71
N ALA A 46 -4.25 5.95 14.00
CA ALA A 46 -4.07 4.51 13.96
C ALA A 46 -3.89 3.96 15.38
N SER A 47 -4.49 2.82 15.66
CA SER A 47 -4.54 2.25 17.01
C SER A 47 -3.28 1.45 17.34
N TYR A 48 -2.82 1.55 18.59
CA TYR A 48 -1.61 0.92 19.08
C TYR A 48 -1.75 0.54 20.56
N TRP A 49 -1.03 -0.49 20.99
CA TRP A 49 -1.11 -1.03 22.34
C TRP A 49 0.23 -1.59 22.85
N TYR A 50 0.33 -1.71 24.18
CA TYR A 50 1.18 -2.69 24.83
C TYR A 50 0.37 -3.97 25.06
N PRO A 51 1.02 -5.14 25.26
CA PRO A 51 0.28 -6.37 25.59
C PRO A 51 -0.59 -6.21 26.85
N ASP A 52 0.00 -5.77 27.98
CA ASP A 52 -0.70 -5.53 29.25
C ASP A 52 0.00 -4.43 30.06
N SER A 53 1.24 -4.64 30.54
CA SER A 53 2.00 -3.68 31.33
C SER A 53 2.61 -2.57 30.47
N PHE A 54 2.85 -1.41 31.10
CA PHE A 54 3.40 -0.21 30.47
C PHE A 54 4.87 0.02 30.86
N PRO A 55 5.60 0.88 30.12
CA PRO A 55 6.89 1.37 30.55
C PRO A 55 6.83 2.05 31.91
N SER A 56 7.96 2.11 32.61
CA SER A 56 8.07 2.93 33.82
C SER A 56 8.02 4.43 33.47
N GLY A 57 7.32 5.23 34.28
CA GLY A 57 7.19 6.68 34.09
C GLY A 57 5.85 7.08 33.48
N SER A 58 5.84 8.18 32.75
CA SER A 58 4.65 8.72 32.07
C SER A 58 4.86 8.75 30.56
N PRO A 59 3.79 8.60 29.75
CA PRO A 59 3.90 8.76 28.31
C PRO A 59 4.35 10.18 27.95
N GLY A 60 5.00 10.32 26.80
CA GLY A 60 5.32 11.61 26.22
C GLY A 60 4.08 12.43 25.88
N ALA A 61 4.25 13.71 25.63
CA ALA A 61 3.14 14.59 25.27
C ALA A 61 2.43 14.09 24.01
N GLY A 62 1.11 14.00 24.05
CA GLY A 62 0.28 13.52 22.95
C GLY A 62 0.24 12.00 22.78
N ILE A 63 0.92 11.23 23.64
CA ILE A 63 0.91 9.76 23.62
C ILE A 63 0.01 9.24 24.73
N THR A 64 -0.82 8.27 24.43
CA THR A 64 -1.65 7.53 25.40
C THR A 64 -1.26 6.07 25.38
N TRP A 65 -0.77 5.55 26.49
CA TRP A 65 -0.51 4.11 26.60
C TRP A 65 -1.82 3.34 26.75
N ARG A 66 -1.97 2.30 25.96
CA ARG A 66 -3.17 1.44 25.91
C ARG A 66 -2.77 -0.01 26.07
N SER A 67 -3.54 -0.77 26.87
CA SER A 67 -3.38 -2.22 27.02
C SER A 67 -4.25 -2.95 26.00
N LEU A 68 -3.66 -3.86 25.24
CA LEU A 68 -4.41 -4.74 24.33
C LEU A 68 -5.35 -5.66 25.14
N LYS A 69 -4.91 -6.14 26.27
CA LYS A 69 -5.72 -6.99 27.16
C LYS A 69 -7.02 -6.31 27.62
N ALA A 70 -6.99 -4.99 27.79
CA ALA A 70 -8.15 -4.19 28.20
C ALA A 70 -8.97 -3.64 27.01
N TRP A 71 -8.50 -3.82 25.77
CA TRP A 71 -9.18 -3.27 24.60
C TRP A 71 -10.52 -3.98 24.32
N SER A 72 -11.50 -3.21 23.90
CA SER A 72 -12.73 -3.74 23.31
C SER A 72 -13.23 -2.80 22.20
N ALA A 73 -13.82 -3.37 21.17
CA ALA A 73 -14.42 -2.59 20.07
C ALA A 73 -15.53 -1.63 20.57
N ALA A 74 -16.25 -2.01 21.64
CA ALA A 74 -17.33 -1.19 22.18
C ALA A 74 -16.85 0.11 22.86
N THR A 75 -15.60 0.16 23.31
CA THR A 75 -15.02 1.32 24.01
C THR A 75 -13.99 2.08 23.16
N ASP A 76 -13.73 1.62 21.94
CA ASP A 76 -12.76 2.26 21.04
C ASP A 76 -13.42 3.44 20.30
N ALA A 77 -13.12 4.66 20.75
CA ALA A 77 -13.69 5.90 20.19
C ALA A 77 -13.28 6.17 18.75
N ASP A 78 -12.16 5.58 18.28
CA ASP A 78 -11.61 5.78 16.94
C ASP A 78 -11.91 4.61 16.00
N LEU A 79 -12.63 3.57 16.46
CA LEU A 79 -12.91 2.37 15.69
C LEU A 79 -13.53 2.68 14.31
N ALA A 80 -14.55 3.55 14.26
CA ALA A 80 -15.23 3.88 13.00
C ALA A 80 -14.34 4.57 11.97
N PHE A 81 -13.26 5.22 12.40
CA PHE A 81 -12.26 5.87 11.55
C PHE A 81 -11.17 4.91 11.07
N ASN A 82 -10.96 3.82 11.81
CA ASN A 82 -9.91 2.82 11.55
C ASN A 82 -10.44 1.51 10.95
N THR A 83 -11.76 1.32 10.88
CA THR A 83 -12.35 0.11 10.28
C THR A 83 -12.32 0.22 8.75
N ALA A 84 -11.58 -0.67 8.09
CA ALA A 84 -11.56 -0.78 6.65
C ALA A 84 -12.93 -1.23 6.11
N SER A 85 -13.32 -0.72 4.96
CA SER A 85 -14.65 -0.95 4.36
C SER A 85 -14.58 -1.69 3.02
N VAL A 86 -13.40 -1.74 2.40
CA VAL A 86 -13.19 -2.42 1.13
C VAL A 86 -12.81 -3.88 1.40
N PRO A 87 -13.58 -4.86 0.90
CA PRO A 87 -13.22 -6.27 1.04
C PRO A 87 -11.96 -6.59 0.23
N LEU A 88 -11.20 -7.59 0.69
CA LEU A 88 -10.03 -8.08 -0.04
C LEU A 88 -10.46 -8.64 -1.39
N ALA A 89 -10.04 -7.99 -2.48
CA ALA A 89 -10.39 -8.39 -3.83
C ALA A 89 -9.61 -9.64 -4.25
N GLU A 90 -10.25 -10.52 -5.00
CA GLU A 90 -9.58 -11.61 -5.68
C GLU A 90 -8.74 -11.06 -6.84
N ARG A 91 -7.57 -11.63 -7.04
CA ARG A 91 -6.67 -11.25 -8.14
C ARG A 91 -6.20 -12.46 -8.94
N PHE A 92 -5.94 -12.23 -10.20
CA PHE A 92 -5.33 -13.22 -11.08
C PHE A 92 -3.93 -12.80 -11.48
N THR A 93 -3.14 -13.76 -11.96
CA THR A 93 -1.82 -13.54 -12.54
C THR A 93 -1.95 -13.64 -14.06
N PRO A 94 -1.74 -12.57 -14.82
CA PRO A 94 -1.71 -12.62 -16.28
C PRO A 94 -0.40 -13.26 -16.78
N THR A 95 -0.31 -13.48 -18.09
CA THR A 95 0.94 -13.88 -18.75
C THR A 95 2.04 -12.85 -18.45
N PRO A 96 3.20 -13.26 -17.89
CA PRO A 96 4.26 -12.34 -17.52
C PRO A 96 4.75 -11.47 -18.67
N VAL A 97 5.00 -10.20 -18.39
CA VAL A 97 5.39 -9.20 -19.39
C VAL A 97 6.81 -9.37 -19.92
N ASN A 98 7.65 -10.10 -19.21
CA ASN A 98 9.02 -10.46 -19.60
C ASN A 98 9.28 -11.95 -19.40
N THR A 99 10.41 -12.45 -19.89
CA THR A 99 10.76 -13.89 -19.87
C THR A 99 11.37 -14.36 -18.55
N THR A 100 11.71 -13.46 -17.65
CA THR A 100 12.35 -13.79 -16.35
C THR A 100 11.36 -13.76 -15.19
N ALA A 101 10.28 -13.00 -15.28
CA ALA A 101 9.22 -12.99 -14.27
C ALA A 101 8.47 -14.32 -14.28
N ARG A 102 8.24 -14.89 -13.09
CA ARG A 102 7.64 -16.20 -12.94
C ARG A 102 6.32 -16.13 -12.17
N ALA A 103 5.27 -16.61 -12.82
CA ALA A 103 3.99 -16.84 -12.15
C ALA A 103 4.08 -18.05 -11.20
N GLY A 104 3.43 -17.98 -10.04
CA GLY A 104 3.29 -19.12 -9.13
C GLY A 104 4.55 -19.51 -8.36
N GLN A 105 5.61 -18.72 -8.41
CA GLN A 105 6.84 -18.95 -7.65
C GLN A 105 7.03 -17.91 -6.54
N ALA A 106 8.21 -17.28 -6.44
CA ALA A 106 8.47 -16.27 -5.42
C ALA A 106 7.42 -15.16 -5.42
N ARG A 107 7.13 -14.69 -4.23
CA ARG A 107 6.18 -13.61 -3.92
C ARG A 107 6.93 -12.46 -3.24
N ILE A 108 6.28 -11.33 -3.04
CA ILE A 108 6.86 -10.16 -2.38
C ILE A 108 6.04 -9.81 -1.14
N GLN A 109 6.69 -9.80 0.02
CA GLN A 109 6.19 -9.15 1.23
C GLN A 109 6.86 -7.79 1.38
N SER A 110 6.11 -6.76 1.75
CA SER A 110 6.61 -5.40 1.93
C SER A 110 6.30 -4.90 3.33
N LEU A 111 7.35 -4.64 4.14
CA LEU A 111 7.22 -4.05 5.47
C LEU A 111 7.43 -2.55 5.34
N VAL A 112 6.35 -1.77 5.49
CA VAL A 112 6.33 -0.33 5.24
C VAL A 112 5.99 0.44 6.50
N SER A 113 6.81 1.45 6.83
CA SER A 113 6.49 2.43 7.85
C SER A 113 5.82 3.65 7.21
N PHE A 114 4.52 3.83 7.51
CA PHE A 114 3.73 4.95 6.99
C PHE A 114 3.77 6.20 7.89
N GLY A 115 4.56 6.19 8.93
CA GLY A 115 4.73 7.31 9.86
C GLY A 115 4.89 6.85 11.30
N PRO A 116 5.07 7.78 12.27
CA PRO A 116 5.22 7.43 13.66
C PRO A 116 3.93 6.78 14.21
N THR A 117 4.09 5.82 15.11
CA THR A 117 3.01 5.02 15.69
C THR A 117 1.91 5.89 16.31
N ALA A 118 2.29 6.82 17.20
CA ALA A 118 1.34 7.61 17.98
C ALA A 118 0.68 8.76 17.20
N SER A 119 1.22 9.13 16.06
CA SER A 119 0.76 10.26 15.24
C SER A 119 0.49 9.91 13.79
N ASN A 120 0.22 8.63 13.52
CA ASN A 120 -0.21 8.20 12.19
C ASN A 120 -1.72 8.46 12.02
N PRO A 121 -2.13 9.48 11.23
CA PRO A 121 -3.55 9.83 11.10
C PRO A 121 -4.37 8.70 10.48
N SER A 122 -5.57 8.45 11.01
CA SER A 122 -6.47 7.41 10.50
C SER A 122 -6.97 7.70 9.07
N GLN A 123 -7.02 8.97 8.67
CA GLN A 123 -7.69 9.40 7.44
C GLN A 123 -6.80 10.26 6.53
N GLY A 124 -5.49 10.02 6.57
CA GLY A 124 -4.55 10.83 5.81
C GLY A 124 -4.31 12.21 6.44
N ALA A 125 -3.70 13.12 5.70
CA ALA A 125 -3.26 14.42 6.18
C ALA A 125 -3.33 15.50 5.10
N ALA A 126 -3.22 16.77 5.53
CA ALA A 126 -3.17 17.94 4.65
C ALA A 126 -1.78 18.16 4.04
N THR A 127 -1.22 17.11 3.46
CA THR A 127 0.06 17.14 2.73
C THR A 127 0.03 16.15 1.58
N ALA A 128 0.63 16.50 0.45
CA ALA A 128 0.86 15.59 -0.66
C ALA A 128 2.14 14.76 -0.51
N ASP A 129 3.02 15.14 0.42
CA ASP A 129 4.25 14.43 0.71
C ASP A 129 3.98 13.21 1.60
N TYR A 130 3.66 12.10 0.95
CA TYR A 130 3.29 10.84 1.59
C TYR A 130 3.82 9.65 0.79
N TYR A 131 4.12 8.53 1.47
CA TYR A 131 4.44 7.27 0.79
C TYR A 131 3.16 6.62 0.26
N ALA A 132 2.70 7.08 -0.88
CA ALA A 132 1.54 6.51 -1.57
C ALA A 132 1.98 5.32 -2.43
N LEU A 133 2.12 4.13 -1.83
CA LEU A 133 2.44 2.90 -2.56
C LEU A 133 1.45 2.69 -3.71
N THR A 134 1.96 2.45 -4.92
CA THR A 134 1.15 2.29 -6.13
C THR A 134 1.48 1.04 -6.94
N HIS A 135 2.55 0.32 -6.60
CA HIS A 135 2.97 -0.91 -7.28
C HIS A 135 2.38 -2.18 -6.63
N TRP A 136 1.11 -2.11 -6.24
CA TRP A 136 0.38 -3.21 -5.60
C TRP A 136 0.39 -4.51 -6.41
N SER A 137 0.48 -4.41 -7.74
CA SER A 137 0.53 -5.57 -8.64
C SER A 137 1.69 -6.53 -8.34
N TYR A 138 2.76 -6.05 -7.72
CA TYR A 138 3.92 -6.86 -7.35
C TYR A 138 3.96 -7.26 -5.88
N VAL A 139 3.11 -6.67 -5.02
CA VAL A 139 3.07 -6.97 -3.56
C VAL A 139 2.09 -8.10 -3.30
N ASP A 140 2.51 -9.13 -2.57
CA ASP A 140 1.67 -10.26 -2.15
C ASP A 140 1.13 -10.12 -0.74
N GLU A 141 1.84 -9.40 0.10
CA GLU A 141 1.47 -9.15 1.49
C GLU A 141 2.13 -7.85 1.97
N LEU A 142 1.36 -6.96 2.56
CA LEU A 142 1.84 -5.73 3.18
C LEU A 142 1.85 -5.90 4.71
N VAL A 143 2.94 -5.53 5.35
CA VAL A 143 3.01 -5.37 6.80
C VAL A 143 3.02 -3.88 7.12
N PHE A 144 2.05 -3.42 7.89
CA PHE A 144 2.01 -2.07 8.45
C PHE A 144 3.02 -1.99 9.59
N TRP A 145 4.27 -1.69 9.21
CA TRP A 145 5.41 -1.74 10.12
C TRP A 145 5.48 -0.51 11.03
N GLY A 146 5.73 -0.73 12.31
CA GLY A 146 5.89 0.33 13.30
C GLY A 146 5.94 -0.21 14.72
N GLY A 147 5.85 0.72 15.66
CA GLY A 147 5.91 0.41 17.09
C GLY A 147 7.24 0.81 17.72
N SER A 148 7.17 1.27 18.95
CA SER A 148 8.34 1.62 19.76
C SER A 148 8.07 1.44 21.25
N SER A 149 9.16 1.36 22.02
CA SER A 149 9.06 1.23 23.49
C SER A 149 8.41 2.43 24.18
N GLY A 150 8.29 3.58 23.51
CA GLY A 150 7.68 4.79 24.08
C GLY A 150 6.25 5.07 23.61
N GLU A 151 5.77 4.38 22.58
CA GLU A 151 4.49 4.67 21.94
C GLU A 151 3.51 3.50 21.99
N GLY A 152 3.99 2.28 21.83
CA GLY A 152 3.24 1.04 21.77
C GLY A 152 3.90 0.02 20.87
N LEU A 153 3.67 -1.26 21.13
CA LEU A 153 4.37 -2.39 20.51
C LEU A 153 3.51 -3.16 19.52
N ILE A 154 2.20 -3.00 19.64
CA ILE A 154 1.20 -3.68 18.80
C ILE A 154 0.47 -2.60 18.02
N LEU A 155 0.53 -2.66 16.70
CA LEU A 155 0.05 -1.61 15.83
C LEU A 155 -0.93 -2.17 14.79
N ALA A 156 -2.17 -1.70 14.81
CA ALA A 156 -3.13 -1.97 13.75
C ALA A 156 -2.93 -1.00 12.57
N PRO A 157 -3.07 -1.46 11.32
CA PRO A 157 -3.04 -0.59 10.16
C PRO A 157 -4.26 0.35 10.15
N ASN A 158 -4.09 1.56 9.62
CA ASN A 158 -5.20 2.47 9.41
C ASN A 158 -6.03 2.08 8.17
N ALA A 159 -7.32 2.40 8.21
CA ALA A 159 -8.28 2.00 7.20
C ALA A 159 -7.92 2.42 5.76
N PRO A 160 -7.42 3.65 5.47
CA PRO A 160 -7.05 4.03 4.10
C PRO A 160 -6.03 3.11 3.44
N ILE A 161 -5.08 2.60 4.20
CA ILE A 161 -4.04 1.70 3.69
C ILE A 161 -4.63 0.31 3.42
N VAL A 162 -5.46 -0.20 4.34
CA VAL A 162 -6.15 -1.47 4.16
C VAL A 162 -7.07 -1.41 2.94
N ASP A 163 -7.88 -0.35 2.80
CA ASP A 163 -8.81 -0.18 1.67
C ASP A 163 -8.08 -0.11 0.32
N ALA A 164 -6.94 0.61 0.25
CA ALA A 164 -6.13 0.66 -0.97
C ALA A 164 -5.53 -0.71 -1.31
N ALA A 165 -4.95 -1.39 -0.35
CA ALA A 165 -4.37 -2.71 -0.52
C ALA A 165 -5.43 -3.76 -0.94
N HIS A 166 -6.57 -3.77 -0.26
CA HIS A 166 -7.69 -4.69 -0.53
C HIS A 166 -8.26 -4.49 -1.93
N ARG A 167 -8.40 -3.25 -2.41
CA ARG A 167 -8.85 -2.94 -3.78
C ARG A 167 -7.91 -3.57 -4.83
N HIS A 168 -6.64 -3.76 -4.46
CA HIS A 168 -5.63 -4.40 -5.29
C HIS A 168 -5.39 -5.88 -4.94
N GLY A 169 -6.17 -6.46 -4.05
CA GLY A 169 -6.08 -7.87 -3.64
C GLY A 169 -4.84 -8.20 -2.81
N VAL A 170 -4.32 -7.22 -2.08
CA VAL A 170 -3.15 -7.38 -1.20
C VAL A 170 -3.62 -7.42 0.26
N PRO A 171 -3.42 -8.53 0.96
CA PRO A 171 -3.69 -8.62 2.39
C PRO A 171 -2.73 -7.74 3.19
N VAL A 172 -3.22 -7.14 4.28
CA VAL A 172 -2.47 -6.26 5.18
C VAL A 172 -2.38 -6.88 6.56
N LEU A 173 -1.17 -6.95 7.09
CA LEU A 173 -0.91 -7.41 8.46
C LEU A 173 -0.60 -6.23 9.38
N GLY A 174 -1.16 -6.26 10.58
CA GLY A 174 -0.70 -5.46 11.70
C GLY A 174 0.64 -5.98 12.22
N ASN A 175 1.28 -5.22 13.09
CA ASN A 175 2.61 -5.55 13.62
C ASN A 175 2.58 -5.76 15.13
N VAL A 176 3.18 -6.84 15.59
CA VAL A 176 3.55 -7.08 16.99
C VAL A 176 5.07 -7.03 17.06
N PHE A 177 5.62 -5.95 17.60
CA PHE A 177 7.06 -5.75 17.72
C PHE A 177 7.48 -5.72 19.19
N LEU A 178 8.22 -6.74 19.61
CA LEU A 178 8.87 -6.81 20.93
C LEU A 178 10.34 -6.46 20.73
N PRO A 179 10.74 -5.19 20.90
CA PRO A 179 12.06 -4.71 20.47
C PRO A 179 13.20 -5.29 21.32
N PRO A 180 14.43 -5.28 20.80
CA PRO A 180 15.63 -5.55 21.58
C PRO A 180 15.75 -4.61 22.80
N ALA A 181 16.35 -5.08 23.88
CA ALA A 181 16.58 -4.27 25.08
C ALA A 181 17.38 -3.00 24.82
N ALA A 182 18.29 -3.02 23.82
CA ALA A 182 19.03 -1.85 23.38
C ALA A 182 18.13 -0.72 22.85
N TYR A 183 16.91 -1.03 22.43
CA TYR A 183 15.90 -0.06 21.97
C TYR A 183 14.73 0.07 22.98
N GLY A 184 15.01 -0.17 24.27
CA GLY A 184 14.05 -0.03 25.34
C GLY A 184 13.11 -1.21 25.54
N GLY A 185 13.32 -2.33 24.84
CA GLY A 185 12.51 -3.54 24.97
C GLY A 185 12.59 -4.14 26.38
N GLN A 186 11.48 -4.61 26.90
CA GLN A 186 11.36 -5.21 28.23
C GLN A 186 10.83 -6.64 28.10
N LEU A 187 11.53 -7.60 28.69
CA LEU A 187 11.14 -9.00 28.65
C LEU A 187 9.74 -9.26 29.26
N GLN A 188 9.30 -8.37 30.15
CA GLN A 188 7.95 -8.42 30.72
C GLN A 188 6.88 -8.35 29.63
N TRP A 189 7.04 -7.52 28.61
CA TRP A 189 6.06 -7.43 27.51
C TRP A 189 5.96 -8.72 26.68
N THR A 190 7.08 -9.46 26.53
CA THR A 190 7.03 -10.79 25.91
C THR A 190 6.26 -11.78 26.79
N ARG A 191 6.47 -11.73 28.11
CA ARG A 191 5.72 -12.57 29.07
C ARG A 191 4.23 -12.20 29.11
N ASP A 192 3.92 -10.91 29.07
CA ASP A 192 2.54 -10.43 29.03
C ASP A 192 1.81 -10.91 27.77
N LEU A 193 2.49 -10.87 26.61
CA LEU A 193 1.91 -11.33 25.33
C LEU A 193 1.50 -12.81 25.41
N VAL A 194 2.33 -13.65 26.02
CA VAL A 194 2.14 -15.11 26.09
C VAL A 194 1.58 -15.58 27.44
N GLN A 195 0.97 -14.67 28.21
CA GLN A 195 0.32 -15.05 29.47
C GLN A 195 -0.86 -16.00 29.23
N LYS A 196 -1.05 -16.95 30.16
CA LYS A 196 -2.14 -17.91 30.11
C LYS A 196 -3.25 -17.53 31.10
N ASP A 197 -4.47 -17.85 30.75
CA ASP A 197 -5.60 -17.85 31.70
C ASP A 197 -5.61 -19.12 32.58
N ALA A 198 -6.59 -19.22 33.46
CA ALA A 198 -6.75 -20.38 34.33
C ALA A 198 -7.06 -21.69 33.58
N ALA A 199 -7.54 -21.63 32.36
CA ALA A 199 -7.82 -22.77 31.48
C ALA A 199 -6.62 -23.17 30.65
N GLY A 200 -5.53 -22.35 30.63
CA GLY A 200 -4.31 -22.59 29.85
C GLY A 200 -4.33 -21.99 28.45
N HIS A 201 -5.36 -21.21 28.10
CA HIS A 201 -5.44 -20.47 26.82
C HIS A 201 -4.64 -19.18 26.87
N TYR A 202 -4.35 -18.61 25.69
CA TYR A 202 -3.62 -17.35 25.52
C TYR A 202 -4.59 -16.20 25.18
N PRO A 203 -5.11 -15.44 26.15
CA PRO A 203 -6.15 -14.44 25.92
C PRO A 203 -5.77 -13.40 24.87
N LEU A 204 -4.48 -13.02 24.78
CA LEU A 204 -4.04 -12.02 23.81
C LEU A 204 -4.01 -12.57 22.37
N ALA A 205 -3.96 -13.88 22.15
CA ALA A 205 -4.17 -14.44 20.83
C ALA A 205 -5.60 -14.16 20.33
N ALA A 206 -6.61 -14.38 21.19
CA ALA A 206 -7.99 -14.05 20.87
C ALA A 206 -8.21 -12.53 20.69
N GLN A 207 -7.54 -11.70 21.52
CA GLN A 207 -7.61 -10.23 21.38
C GLN A 207 -7.04 -9.75 20.05
N LEU A 208 -5.89 -10.27 19.61
CA LEU A 208 -5.31 -9.92 18.30
C LEU A 208 -6.28 -10.27 17.15
N VAL A 209 -6.89 -11.45 17.20
CA VAL A 209 -7.89 -11.85 16.19
C VAL A 209 -9.11 -10.93 16.20
N ALA A 210 -9.61 -10.56 17.38
CA ALA A 210 -10.75 -9.65 17.54
C ALA A 210 -10.43 -8.24 17.03
N VAL A 211 -9.22 -7.74 17.25
CA VAL A 211 -8.77 -6.45 16.69
C VAL A 211 -8.75 -6.52 15.16
N ALA A 212 -8.11 -7.53 14.58
CA ALA A 212 -8.02 -7.66 13.13
C ALA A 212 -9.43 -7.78 12.48
N GLU A 213 -10.36 -8.51 13.11
CA GLU A 213 -11.75 -8.60 12.67
C GLU A 213 -12.47 -7.25 12.76
N ALA A 214 -12.32 -6.51 13.87
CA ALA A 214 -13.00 -5.24 14.09
C ALA A 214 -12.49 -4.11 13.17
N TYR A 215 -11.19 -4.10 12.88
CA TYR A 215 -10.57 -3.12 11.97
C TYR A 215 -10.58 -3.55 10.50
N GLY A 216 -10.88 -4.82 10.21
CA GLY A 216 -11.03 -5.34 8.85
C GLY A 216 -9.71 -5.56 8.10
N PHE A 217 -8.63 -5.95 8.79
CA PHE A 217 -7.35 -6.32 8.18
C PHE A 217 -7.03 -7.81 8.37
N ASP A 218 -5.95 -8.32 7.76
CA ASP A 218 -5.83 -9.75 7.44
C ASP A 218 -4.94 -10.56 8.37
N GLY A 219 -4.52 -10.00 9.49
CA GLY A 219 -3.75 -10.75 10.50
C GLY A 219 -2.52 -10.03 11.02
N TRP A 220 -1.50 -10.80 11.47
CA TRP A 220 -0.40 -10.23 12.25
C TRP A 220 0.98 -10.71 11.83
N PHE A 221 1.91 -9.79 11.79
CA PHE A 221 3.34 -10.03 11.74
C PHE A 221 3.88 -10.01 13.19
N VAL A 222 4.47 -11.12 13.67
CA VAL A 222 4.95 -11.26 15.04
C VAL A 222 6.47 -11.29 15.06
N ASN A 223 7.05 -10.26 15.67
CA ASN A 223 8.49 -10.07 15.82
C ASN A 223 8.88 -10.01 17.30
N ALA A 224 9.57 -11.06 17.79
CA ALA A 224 9.97 -11.23 19.19
C ALA A 224 11.50 -11.12 19.34
N GLU A 225 12.03 -9.89 19.48
CA GLU A 225 13.46 -9.60 19.55
C GLU A 225 13.96 -9.20 20.95
N THR A 226 13.12 -9.30 21.98
CA THR A 226 13.55 -9.01 23.35
C THR A 226 14.31 -10.18 23.95
N GLY A 227 15.60 -9.99 24.19
CA GLY A 227 16.48 -11.00 24.81
C GLY A 227 16.20 -11.28 26.28
N GLY A 228 16.85 -12.30 26.82
CA GLY A 228 16.74 -12.69 28.25
C GLY A 228 15.68 -13.77 28.52
N GLY A 229 15.05 -14.31 27.50
CA GLY A 229 14.12 -15.44 27.62
C GLY A 229 14.82 -16.77 27.91
N ASN A 230 14.01 -17.81 28.07
CA ASN A 230 14.44 -19.19 28.32
C ASN A 230 13.53 -20.18 27.59
N ALA A 231 13.84 -21.47 27.65
CA ALA A 231 13.07 -22.51 26.96
C ALA A 231 11.60 -22.57 27.37
N ALA A 232 11.25 -22.23 28.62
CA ALA A 232 9.85 -22.16 29.05
C ALA A 232 9.11 -21.02 28.32
N LEU A 233 9.72 -19.83 28.20
CA LEU A 233 9.14 -18.71 27.46
C LEU A 233 9.01 -19.04 25.96
N ALA A 234 9.97 -19.75 25.37
CA ALA A 234 9.88 -20.23 23.99
C ALA A 234 8.71 -21.22 23.81
N THR A 235 8.48 -22.10 24.77
CA THR A 235 7.35 -23.03 24.77
C THR A 235 6.02 -22.27 24.86
N ASP A 236 5.94 -21.24 25.71
CA ASP A 236 4.74 -20.40 25.78
C ASP A 236 4.52 -19.59 24.51
N MET A 237 5.58 -19.04 23.91
CA MET A 237 5.49 -18.35 22.59
C MET A 237 5.01 -19.29 21.48
N LEU A 238 5.51 -20.53 21.46
CA LEU A 238 5.05 -21.54 20.50
C LEU A 238 3.57 -21.87 20.70
N GLY A 239 3.14 -22.04 21.96
CA GLY A 239 1.73 -22.26 22.31
C GLY A 239 0.84 -21.09 21.87
N PHE A 240 1.27 -19.87 22.18
CA PHE A 240 0.59 -18.63 21.75
C PHE A 240 0.45 -18.55 20.23
N LEU A 241 1.52 -18.78 19.47
CA LEU A 241 1.46 -18.76 18.00
C LEU A 241 0.56 -19.86 17.45
N THR A 242 0.57 -21.04 18.05
CA THR A 242 -0.29 -22.17 17.65
C THR A 242 -1.76 -21.80 17.83
N GLU A 243 -2.12 -21.21 18.98
CA GLU A 243 -3.49 -20.77 19.26
C GLU A 243 -3.87 -19.57 18.35
N LEU A 244 -2.99 -18.58 18.23
CA LEU A 244 -3.20 -17.44 17.33
C LEU A 244 -3.48 -17.89 15.90
N LYS A 245 -2.67 -18.79 15.34
CA LYS A 245 -2.87 -19.33 14.00
C LYS A 245 -4.20 -20.05 13.86
N ALA A 246 -4.57 -20.87 14.86
CA ALA A 246 -5.84 -21.62 14.84
C ALA A 246 -7.05 -20.67 14.82
N LEU A 247 -7.05 -19.67 15.68
CA LEU A 247 -8.10 -18.65 15.76
C LEU A 247 -8.13 -17.76 14.51
N SER A 248 -6.97 -17.32 14.03
CA SER A 248 -6.82 -16.52 12.80
C SER A 248 -7.34 -17.24 11.57
N LYS A 249 -7.03 -18.53 11.43
CA LYS A 249 -7.50 -19.35 10.30
C LYS A 249 -9.01 -19.42 10.24
N ALA A 250 -9.69 -19.51 11.39
CA ALA A 250 -11.15 -19.54 11.46
C ALA A 250 -11.81 -18.24 10.97
N LYS A 251 -11.04 -17.15 10.90
CA LYS A 251 -11.46 -15.82 10.43
C LYS A 251 -10.85 -15.44 9.08
N GLY A 252 -10.13 -16.34 8.41
CA GLY A 252 -9.41 -16.04 7.16
C GLY A 252 -8.18 -15.16 7.33
N GLN A 253 -7.74 -14.93 8.57
CA GLN A 253 -6.56 -14.13 8.91
C GLN A 253 -5.27 -14.96 8.80
N ARG A 254 -4.12 -14.28 8.74
CA ARG A 254 -2.78 -14.86 8.56
C ARG A 254 -1.85 -14.50 9.72
N VAL A 255 -0.83 -15.33 9.93
CA VAL A 255 0.23 -15.08 10.91
C VAL A 255 1.58 -15.24 10.22
N THR A 256 2.40 -14.20 10.25
CA THR A 256 3.81 -14.24 9.83
C THR A 256 4.70 -14.18 11.05
N TRP A 257 5.68 -15.07 11.11
CA TRP A 257 6.71 -15.09 12.15
C TRP A 257 8.01 -14.47 11.65
N TYR A 258 8.69 -13.69 12.49
CA TYR A 258 10.03 -13.19 12.20
C TYR A 258 11.11 -14.06 12.86
N ASP A 259 12.17 -14.34 12.11
CA ASP A 259 13.31 -15.15 12.51
C ASP A 259 14.20 -14.47 13.56
N SER A 260 13.83 -14.57 14.83
CA SER A 260 14.57 -13.99 15.95
C SER A 260 14.64 -14.90 17.18
N MET A 261 13.49 -15.24 17.80
CA MET A 261 13.46 -16.14 18.94
C MET A 261 13.71 -17.59 18.53
N THR A 262 14.55 -18.27 19.29
CA THR A 262 14.88 -19.69 19.10
C THR A 262 14.17 -20.59 20.10
N VAL A 263 14.20 -21.92 19.88
CA VAL A 263 13.52 -22.93 20.73
C VAL A 263 13.98 -22.93 22.19
N ASN A 264 15.12 -22.34 22.51
CA ASN A 264 15.62 -22.18 23.88
C ASN A 264 15.26 -20.80 24.48
N GLY A 265 14.50 -19.96 23.76
CA GLY A 265 14.05 -18.64 24.20
C GLY A 265 15.09 -17.54 24.09
N SER A 266 16.26 -17.81 23.57
CA SER A 266 17.23 -16.77 23.22
C SER A 266 16.86 -16.09 21.90
N VAL A 267 17.24 -14.83 21.74
CA VAL A 267 17.18 -14.11 20.47
C VAL A 267 18.48 -14.33 19.72
N SER A 268 18.38 -14.97 18.57
CA SER A 268 19.51 -15.25 17.68
C SER A 268 18.99 -15.39 16.26
N TRP A 269 19.20 -14.37 15.47
CA TRP A 269 18.78 -14.31 14.07
C TRP A 269 19.53 -15.35 13.24
N GLN A 270 18.80 -16.36 12.74
CA GLN A 270 19.40 -17.51 12.09
C GLN A 270 19.75 -17.23 10.62
N GLY A 271 19.07 -16.29 9.94
CA GLY A 271 19.19 -16.10 8.51
C GLY A 271 18.85 -17.36 7.71
N ALA A 272 18.04 -18.23 8.28
CA ALA A 272 17.68 -19.54 7.73
C ALA A 272 16.46 -20.12 8.44
N LEU A 273 15.78 -21.05 7.78
CA LEU A 273 14.90 -22.02 8.44
C LEU A 273 15.72 -23.25 8.86
N ASN A 274 15.85 -23.46 10.17
CA ASN A 274 16.61 -24.56 10.73
C ASN A 274 15.96 -25.14 12.01
N ASN A 275 16.67 -26.03 12.72
CA ASN A 275 16.11 -26.66 13.92
C ASN A 275 15.86 -25.68 15.09
N GLN A 276 16.45 -24.49 15.08
CA GLN A 276 16.28 -23.49 16.12
C GLN A 276 14.97 -22.71 16.01
N ASN A 277 14.36 -22.63 14.82
CA ASN A 277 13.18 -21.80 14.55
C ASN A 277 12.05 -22.52 13.79
N ARG A 278 12.29 -23.75 13.31
CA ARG A 278 11.33 -24.51 12.48
C ARG A 278 9.96 -24.69 13.12
N VAL A 279 9.89 -24.88 14.44
CA VAL A 279 8.62 -25.08 15.14
C VAL A 279 7.75 -23.81 15.10
N PHE A 280 8.35 -22.63 15.17
CA PHE A 280 7.63 -21.36 15.03
C PHE A 280 7.11 -21.16 13.60
N PHE A 281 7.89 -21.52 12.57
CA PHE A 281 7.41 -21.54 11.20
C PHE A 281 6.23 -22.50 11.00
N GLN A 282 6.23 -23.66 11.63
CA GLN A 282 5.09 -24.58 11.60
C GLN A 282 3.84 -23.98 12.28
N ALA A 283 4.05 -23.20 13.34
CA ALA A 283 2.98 -22.50 14.06
C ALA A 283 2.55 -21.16 13.43
N ALA A 284 3.15 -20.75 12.31
CA ALA A 284 2.79 -19.57 11.52
C ALA A 284 2.40 -19.96 10.08
N ASP A 285 1.84 -19.04 9.30
CA ASP A 285 1.53 -19.26 7.88
C ASP A 285 2.73 -18.97 6.99
N THR A 286 3.54 -18.00 7.36
CA THR A 286 4.79 -17.66 6.66
C THR A 286 5.87 -17.28 7.68
N MET A 287 7.12 -17.20 7.22
CA MET A 287 8.24 -16.73 8.05
C MET A 287 9.11 -15.76 7.28
N PHE A 288 9.41 -14.62 7.90
CA PHE A 288 10.41 -13.66 7.42
C PHE A 288 11.78 -14.08 7.95
N ILE A 289 12.69 -14.45 7.04
CA ILE A 289 14.08 -14.81 7.35
C ILE A 289 14.90 -13.54 7.51
N ASP A 290 15.60 -13.41 8.62
CA ASP A 290 16.47 -12.27 8.92
C ASP A 290 17.51 -12.00 7.82
N PHE A 291 17.97 -10.77 7.72
CA PHE A 291 18.86 -10.24 6.68
C PHE A 291 20.25 -10.89 6.61
N ARG A 292 20.61 -11.77 7.55
CA ARG A 292 21.93 -12.46 7.64
C ARG A 292 22.03 -13.71 6.79
N TRP A 293 21.06 -13.96 5.93
CA TRP A 293 21.03 -15.12 5.06
C TRP A 293 22.21 -15.18 4.08
N SER A 294 22.55 -16.39 3.65
CA SER A 294 23.46 -16.69 2.56
C SER A 294 22.75 -17.52 1.48
N ALA A 295 23.36 -17.67 0.31
CA ALA A 295 22.80 -18.51 -0.75
C ALA A 295 22.58 -19.95 -0.28
N SER A 296 23.55 -20.52 0.46
CA SER A 296 23.45 -21.88 1.01
C SER A 296 22.36 -22.00 2.08
N SER A 297 22.22 -20.99 2.97
CA SER A 297 21.19 -21.02 4.00
C SER A 297 19.78 -20.88 3.41
N LEU A 298 19.57 -20.08 2.37
CA LEU A 298 18.28 -20.00 1.68
C LEU A 298 17.94 -21.29 0.93
N ALA A 299 18.91 -21.90 0.24
CA ALA A 299 18.71 -23.17 -0.45
C ALA A 299 18.29 -24.27 0.55
N SER A 300 19.01 -24.38 1.67
CA SER A 300 18.66 -25.34 2.74
C SER A 300 17.32 -25.01 3.40
N SER A 301 17.00 -23.74 3.59
CA SER A 301 15.70 -23.30 4.14
C SER A 301 14.52 -23.73 3.26
N GLY A 302 14.64 -23.54 1.94
CA GLY A 302 13.64 -24.03 0.99
C GLY A 302 13.45 -25.54 1.03
N THR A 303 14.55 -26.29 1.18
CA THR A 303 14.53 -27.76 1.34
C THR A 303 13.87 -28.15 2.68
N ASN A 304 14.25 -27.48 3.77
CA ASN A 304 13.68 -27.74 5.10
C ASN A 304 12.17 -27.47 5.15
N ALA A 305 11.71 -26.43 4.48
CA ALA A 305 10.28 -26.16 4.35
C ALA A 305 9.56 -27.31 3.63
N GLN A 306 10.09 -27.77 2.50
CA GLN A 306 9.50 -28.87 1.73
C GLN A 306 9.49 -30.20 2.51
N GLN A 307 10.53 -30.50 3.31
CA GLN A 307 10.59 -31.70 4.15
C GLN A 307 9.48 -31.75 5.21
N ILE A 308 8.94 -30.61 5.63
CA ILE A 308 7.81 -30.54 6.57
C ILE A 308 6.48 -30.25 5.86
N GLY A 309 6.41 -30.49 4.54
CA GLY A 309 5.17 -30.31 3.76
C GLY A 309 4.76 -28.87 3.50
N ARG A 310 5.69 -27.90 3.64
CA ARG A 310 5.43 -26.48 3.43
C ARG A 310 6.07 -25.99 2.13
N SER A 311 5.49 -24.95 1.52
CA SER A 311 6.09 -24.32 0.35
C SER A 311 7.34 -23.52 0.71
N ARG A 312 8.40 -23.65 -0.10
CA ARG A 312 9.57 -22.77 0.02
C ARG A 312 9.24 -21.28 -0.18
N TYR A 313 8.14 -20.98 -0.87
CA TYR A 313 7.65 -19.63 -1.12
C TYR A 313 6.83 -19.05 0.04
N GLU A 314 6.69 -19.79 1.13
CA GLU A 314 6.19 -19.27 2.43
C GLU A 314 7.32 -18.69 3.30
N LEU A 315 8.55 -18.69 2.77
CA LEU A 315 9.73 -18.07 3.38
C LEU A 315 10.06 -16.78 2.64
N TRP A 316 10.12 -15.67 3.37
CA TRP A 316 10.48 -14.35 2.86
C TRP A 316 11.93 -14.04 3.22
N ALA A 317 12.85 -14.07 2.25
CA ALA A 317 14.24 -13.67 2.50
C ALA A 317 14.30 -12.14 2.66
N GLY A 318 14.73 -11.68 3.81
CA GLY A 318 14.77 -10.26 4.16
C GLY A 318 15.78 -9.48 3.32
N VAL A 319 15.34 -8.40 2.71
CA VAL A 319 16.17 -7.40 2.02
C VAL A 319 15.92 -6.05 2.68
N ASP A 320 16.88 -5.63 3.50
CA ASP A 320 16.84 -4.33 4.14
C ASP A 320 17.21 -3.23 3.13
N VAL A 321 16.25 -2.41 2.77
CA VAL A 321 16.41 -1.29 1.82
C VAL A 321 16.29 0.08 2.49
N GLU A 322 16.14 0.12 3.80
CA GLU A 322 15.95 1.36 4.58
C GLU A 322 17.01 2.42 4.32
N ALA A 323 18.30 2.01 4.26
CA ALA A 323 19.41 2.96 4.14
C ALA A 323 19.87 3.20 2.69
N ASN A 324 19.76 2.20 1.81
CA ASN A 324 20.43 2.23 0.51
C ASN A 324 19.50 1.98 -0.69
N GLY A 325 18.25 1.58 -0.46
CA GLY A 325 17.29 1.33 -1.51
C GLY A 325 17.82 0.41 -2.61
N TRP A 326 17.67 0.81 -3.86
CA TRP A 326 18.22 0.08 -5.02
C TRP A 326 19.75 0.11 -5.13
N ASN A 327 20.45 0.89 -4.33
CA ASN A 327 21.92 0.89 -4.28
C ASN A 327 22.48 -0.20 -3.36
N ARG A 328 21.61 -0.95 -2.65
CA ARG A 328 22.03 -2.08 -1.83
C ARG A 328 22.56 -3.22 -2.70
N SER A 329 23.73 -3.74 -2.36
CA SER A 329 24.23 -4.99 -2.96
C SER A 329 23.43 -6.18 -2.44
N VAL A 330 22.78 -6.92 -3.33
CA VAL A 330 21.95 -8.08 -3.01
C VAL A 330 22.33 -9.25 -3.94
N ASN A 331 22.53 -10.43 -3.36
CA ASN A 331 22.69 -11.66 -4.15
C ASN A 331 21.32 -12.16 -4.61
N TRP A 332 20.78 -11.56 -5.67
CA TRP A 332 19.46 -11.89 -6.18
C TRP A 332 19.30 -13.33 -6.63
N ASP A 333 20.38 -13.96 -7.16
CA ASP A 333 20.31 -15.34 -7.62
C ASP A 333 20.18 -16.34 -6.47
N ALA A 334 20.47 -15.94 -5.24
CA ALA A 334 20.20 -16.73 -4.06
C ALA A 334 18.69 -16.84 -3.73
N MET A 335 17.88 -15.92 -4.22
CA MET A 335 16.42 -15.86 -3.97
C MET A 335 15.63 -16.14 -5.25
N VAL A 336 15.88 -15.35 -6.28
CA VAL A 336 15.09 -15.31 -7.53
C VAL A 336 15.99 -15.38 -8.77
N PRO A 337 16.69 -16.50 -9.02
CA PRO A 337 17.55 -16.65 -10.19
C PRO A 337 16.74 -16.54 -11.48
N SER A 338 17.29 -15.86 -12.49
CA SER A 338 16.60 -15.64 -13.77
C SER A 338 16.52 -16.92 -14.62
N GLY A 339 17.54 -17.80 -14.53
CA GLY A 339 17.69 -18.99 -15.38
C GLY A 339 17.09 -20.28 -14.81
N SER A 340 16.60 -20.28 -13.57
CA SER A 340 16.08 -21.49 -12.90
C SER A 340 14.87 -21.15 -12.02
N ALA A 341 14.31 -22.17 -11.36
CA ALA A 341 13.22 -21.97 -10.39
C ALA A 341 13.71 -21.10 -9.22
N HIS A 342 12.83 -20.24 -8.71
CA HIS A 342 13.12 -19.42 -7.55
C HIS A 342 13.37 -20.27 -6.31
N VAL A 343 14.22 -19.78 -5.42
CA VAL A 343 14.64 -20.49 -4.21
C VAL A 343 13.66 -20.25 -3.07
N VAL A 344 13.34 -18.98 -2.79
CA VAL A 344 12.38 -18.52 -1.76
C VAL A 344 11.72 -17.24 -2.24
N SER A 345 10.77 -16.72 -1.49
CA SER A 345 10.16 -15.40 -1.70
C SER A 345 11.05 -14.27 -1.16
N VAL A 346 10.71 -13.01 -1.50
CA VAL A 346 11.47 -11.82 -1.11
C VAL A 346 10.66 -11.00 -0.11
N GLY A 347 11.30 -10.55 0.98
CA GLY A 347 10.73 -9.63 1.96
C GLY A 347 11.49 -8.30 1.97
N PHE A 348 10.87 -7.21 1.52
CA PHE A 348 11.47 -5.88 1.61
C PHE A 348 11.20 -5.25 2.97
N TYR A 349 12.24 -4.74 3.60
CA TYR A 349 12.14 -3.95 4.80
C TYR A 349 12.36 -2.48 4.47
N ARG A 350 11.31 -1.66 4.70
CA ARG A 350 11.27 -0.21 4.56
C ARG A 350 11.52 0.33 3.13
N PRO A 351 10.78 -0.16 2.13
CA PRO A 351 10.89 0.34 0.75
C PRO A 351 10.43 1.79 0.58
N GLU A 352 9.78 2.39 1.58
CA GLU A 352 9.51 3.84 1.62
C GLU A 352 10.79 4.69 1.58
N TRP A 353 11.95 4.06 1.54
CA TRP A 353 13.20 4.69 1.17
C TRP A 353 13.10 5.45 -0.16
N THR A 354 12.29 4.96 -1.11
CA THR A 354 12.04 5.63 -2.39
C THR A 354 11.54 7.07 -2.25
N ARG A 355 10.84 7.36 -1.16
CA ARG A 355 10.44 8.72 -0.77
C ARG A 355 11.49 9.35 0.17
N ASN A 356 11.92 8.61 1.18
CA ASN A 356 12.68 9.18 2.30
C ASN A 356 14.10 9.61 1.94
N HIS A 357 14.72 9.01 0.89
CA HIS A 357 16.06 9.42 0.42
C HIS A 357 16.05 10.70 -0.42
N LEU A 358 14.89 11.15 -0.87
CA LEU A 358 14.75 12.35 -1.67
C LEU A 358 14.86 13.60 -0.77
N PRO A 359 15.29 14.77 -1.32
CA PRO A 359 15.34 16.02 -0.57
C PRO A 359 13.96 16.39 0.04
N ALA A 360 13.98 17.20 1.09
CA ALA A 360 12.74 17.72 1.71
C ALA A 360 11.86 18.56 0.74
N THR A 361 12.46 19.06 -0.34
CA THR A 361 11.75 19.78 -1.42
C THR A 361 11.13 18.88 -2.47
N ARG A 362 11.16 17.54 -2.27
CA ARG A 362 10.58 16.56 -3.19
C ARG A 362 9.13 16.85 -3.52
N THR A 363 8.76 16.56 -4.73
CA THR A 363 7.37 16.59 -5.21
C THR A 363 6.78 15.17 -5.23
N PRO A 364 5.45 15.01 -5.30
CA PRO A 364 4.84 13.71 -5.58
C PRO A 364 5.40 13.05 -6.85
N GLY A 365 5.70 13.83 -7.90
CA GLY A 365 6.30 13.32 -9.14
C GLY A 365 7.68 12.73 -8.92
N ASP A 366 8.55 13.37 -8.12
CA ASP A 366 9.88 12.85 -7.79
C ASP A 366 9.78 11.52 -7.04
N PHE A 367 8.85 11.42 -6.10
CA PHE A 367 8.60 10.18 -5.36
C PHE A 367 8.16 9.06 -6.31
N HIS A 368 7.15 9.29 -7.17
CA HIS A 368 6.67 8.25 -8.08
C HIS A 368 7.73 7.84 -9.12
N ALA A 369 8.59 8.75 -9.56
CA ALA A 369 9.71 8.41 -10.43
C ALA A 369 10.74 7.49 -9.71
N ALA A 370 11.02 7.77 -8.44
CA ALA A 370 11.88 6.90 -7.62
C ALA A 370 11.22 5.53 -7.36
N ASP A 371 9.92 5.53 -7.11
CA ASP A 371 9.16 4.30 -6.87
C ASP A 371 9.07 3.44 -8.14
N ASP A 372 8.83 4.04 -9.31
CA ASP A 372 8.90 3.36 -10.61
C ASP A 372 10.28 2.72 -10.86
N ARG A 373 11.35 3.44 -10.52
CA ARG A 373 12.73 2.92 -10.60
C ARG A 373 12.95 1.71 -9.69
N PHE A 374 12.44 1.75 -8.48
CA PHE A 374 12.56 0.65 -7.51
C PHE A 374 11.82 -0.61 -7.97
N TRP A 375 10.55 -0.45 -8.37
CA TRP A 375 9.67 -1.57 -8.70
C TRP A 375 9.84 -2.12 -10.12
N SER A 376 10.17 -1.25 -11.10
CA SER A 376 10.27 -1.61 -12.52
C SER A 376 11.69 -1.61 -13.08
N GLY A 377 12.68 -1.12 -12.32
CA GLY A 377 14.10 -1.09 -12.71
C GLY A 377 14.48 0.15 -13.50
N ARG A 378 15.76 0.23 -13.89
CA ARG A 378 16.35 1.39 -14.57
C ARG A 378 15.67 1.73 -15.90
N SER A 379 15.16 0.74 -16.62
CA SER A 379 14.46 0.94 -17.88
C SER A 379 13.10 1.63 -17.71
N LEU A 380 12.53 1.62 -16.50
CA LEU A 380 11.15 2.02 -16.18
C LEU A 380 10.10 1.29 -17.05
N ASP A 381 10.47 0.11 -17.59
CA ASP A 381 9.62 -0.71 -18.45
C ASP A 381 9.78 -2.19 -18.11
N PRO A 382 8.81 -2.80 -17.45
CA PRO A 382 8.88 -4.23 -17.09
C PRO A 382 9.05 -5.18 -18.29
N ALA A 383 8.66 -4.77 -19.50
CA ALA A 383 8.86 -5.57 -20.71
C ALA A 383 10.30 -5.55 -21.24
N ARG A 384 11.11 -4.61 -20.74
CA ARG A 384 12.49 -4.39 -21.19
C ARG A 384 13.45 -4.23 -20.01
N PRO A 385 13.60 -5.27 -19.16
CA PRO A 385 14.52 -5.18 -18.04
C PRO A 385 15.94 -4.89 -18.52
N ASP A 386 16.61 -3.95 -17.84
CA ASP A 386 18.02 -3.63 -18.11
C ASP A 386 18.91 -4.71 -17.48
N SER A 387 19.56 -5.53 -18.30
CA SER A 387 20.44 -6.60 -17.83
C SER A 387 21.72 -6.09 -17.15
N THR A 388 22.06 -4.81 -17.29
CA THR A 388 23.23 -4.18 -16.65
C THR A 388 22.87 -3.58 -15.29
N ASP A 389 21.59 -3.56 -14.92
CA ASP A 389 21.15 -3.06 -13.63
C ASP A 389 21.50 -4.04 -12.51
N THR A 390 22.24 -3.58 -11.51
CA THR A 390 22.57 -4.38 -10.33
C THR A 390 21.39 -4.57 -9.39
N TRP A 391 20.37 -3.70 -9.48
CA TRP A 391 19.12 -3.84 -8.79
C TRP A 391 18.14 -4.70 -9.60
N ARG A 392 17.83 -5.90 -9.09
CA ARG A 392 16.79 -6.73 -9.69
C ARG A 392 15.42 -6.27 -9.18
N ALA A 393 14.81 -5.36 -9.93
CA ALA A 393 13.50 -4.85 -9.58
C ALA A 393 12.45 -5.97 -9.49
N PRO A 394 11.44 -5.86 -8.61
CA PRO A 394 10.37 -6.85 -8.47
C PRO A 394 9.76 -7.29 -9.81
N ALA A 395 9.46 -6.37 -10.71
CA ALA A 395 8.91 -6.64 -12.03
C ALA A 395 9.77 -7.55 -12.93
N VAL A 396 11.07 -7.68 -12.63
CA VAL A 396 11.98 -8.57 -13.38
C VAL A 396 11.80 -10.04 -12.95
N ALA A 397 11.47 -10.27 -11.69
CA ALA A 397 11.41 -11.61 -11.11
C ALA A 397 9.98 -12.13 -10.90
N VAL A 398 9.03 -11.25 -10.59
CA VAL A 398 7.66 -11.60 -10.20
C VAL A 398 6.69 -11.11 -11.27
N ALA A 399 5.71 -11.94 -11.63
CA ALA A 399 4.62 -11.53 -12.52
C ALA A 399 3.71 -10.52 -11.82
N ASP A 400 3.24 -9.52 -12.57
CA ASP A 400 2.21 -8.60 -12.11
C ASP A 400 0.89 -9.33 -11.85
N ARG A 401 0.05 -8.78 -10.98
CA ARG A 401 -1.28 -9.28 -10.67
C ARG A 401 -2.31 -8.19 -10.82
N SER A 402 -3.55 -8.59 -11.12
CA SER A 402 -4.64 -7.65 -11.35
C SER A 402 -5.93 -8.12 -10.69
N THR A 403 -6.73 -7.16 -10.23
CA THR A 403 -8.09 -7.36 -9.70
C THR A 403 -9.17 -6.89 -10.67
N VAL A 404 -8.80 -6.52 -11.91
CA VAL A 404 -9.74 -5.98 -12.90
C VAL A 404 -10.44 -7.14 -13.61
N THR A 405 -11.49 -7.66 -12.98
CA THR A 405 -12.20 -8.89 -13.41
C THR A 405 -13.71 -8.72 -13.57
N GLY A 406 -14.29 -7.60 -13.14
CA GLY A 406 -15.74 -7.37 -13.16
C GLY A 406 -16.12 -5.98 -13.66
N LEU A 407 -17.34 -5.86 -14.15
CA LEU A 407 -17.96 -4.60 -14.56
C LEU A 407 -18.89 -4.07 -13.45
N PRO A 408 -19.04 -2.73 -13.34
CA PRO A 408 -18.26 -1.73 -14.05
C PRO A 408 -16.83 -1.59 -13.50
N PHE A 409 -15.92 -1.16 -14.36
CA PHE A 409 -14.55 -0.81 -13.97
C PHE A 409 -14.28 0.65 -14.34
N ALA A 410 -13.67 1.42 -13.44
CA ALA A 410 -13.15 2.74 -13.77
C ALA A 410 -11.90 3.08 -12.96
N SER A 411 -11.06 3.94 -13.57
CA SER A 411 -9.90 4.55 -12.93
C SER A 411 -9.74 5.97 -13.46
N THR A 412 -9.52 6.91 -12.56
CA THR A 412 -9.12 8.29 -12.87
C THR A 412 -7.63 8.50 -12.65
N PHE A 413 -6.89 7.40 -12.43
CA PHE A 413 -5.46 7.38 -12.15
C PHE A 413 -5.08 8.14 -10.87
N ASN A 414 -6.03 8.28 -9.95
CA ASN A 414 -5.81 8.92 -8.66
C ASN A 414 -4.91 8.06 -7.78
N THR A 415 -3.74 8.58 -7.45
CA THR A 415 -2.71 7.88 -6.65
C THR A 415 -2.98 7.93 -5.13
N GLY A 416 -4.07 8.58 -4.69
CA GLY A 416 -4.42 8.71 -3.28
C GLY A 416 -3.72 9.87 -2.56
N HIS A 417 -3.08 10.77 -3.29
CA HIS A 417 -2.57 12.04 -2.81
C HIS A 417 -2.49 13.08 -3.94
N GLY A 418 -2.39 14.34 -3.60
CA GLY A 418 -2.34 15.39 -4.60
C GLY A 418 -2.04 16.77 -4.05
N LEU A 419 -1.59 17.66 -4.95
CA LEU A 419 -1.36 19.08 -4.65
C LEU A 419 -2.66 19.88 -4.66
N ARG A 420 -3.70 19.33 -5.29
CA ARG A 420 -5.03 19.89 -5.49
C ARG A 420 -6.03 18.76 -5.58
N TRP A 421 -7.32 19.10 -5.54
CA TRP A 421 -8.40 18.18 -5.88
C TRP A 421 -9.15 18.68 -7.11
N TYR A 422 -9.33 17.77 -8.07
CA TYR A 422 -10.02 18.03 -9.34
C TYR A 422 -11.34 17.27 -9.41
N GLU A 423 -12.35 17.90 -9.99
CA GLU A 423 -13.64 17.32 -10.35
C GLU A 423 -14.00 17.77 -11.77
N ASP A 424 -14.13 16.81 -12.70
CA ASP A 424 -14.41 17.05 -14.12
C ASP A 424 -13.44 18.06 -14.80
N GLY A 425 -12.16 17.99 -14.42
CA GLY A 425 -11.10 18.85 -14.91
C GLY A 425 -10.97 20.21 -14.22
N GLU A 426 -11.90 20.54 -13.29
CA GLU A 426 -11.91 21.79 -12.56
C GLU A 426 -11.32 21.62 -11.14
N VAL A 427 -10.58 22.63 -10.68
CA VAL A 427 -10.00 22.64 -9.33
C VAL A 427 -11.06 23.01 -8.31
N THR A 428 -11.48 22.08 -7.46
CA THR A 428 -12.43 22.32 -6.35
C THR A 428 -11.75 22.46 -4.99
N SER A 429 -10.45 22.16 -4.89
CA SER A 429 -9.60 22.51 -3.73
C SER A 429 -8.15 22.70 -4.16
N THR A 430 -7.51 23.74 -3.64
CA THR A 430 -6.07 24.02 -3.82
C THR A 430 -5.22 23.49 -2.66
N ALA A 431 -5.84 22.88 -1.65
CA ALA A 431 -5.13 22.29 -0.52
C ALA A 431 -4.45 20.98 -0.93
N GLN A 432 -3.25 20.77 -0.41
CA GLN A 432 -2.58 19.47 -0.49
C GLN A 432 -3.32 18.44 0.37
N TRP A 433 -3.26 17.19 -0.03
CA TRP A 433 -3.93 16.09 0.67
C TRP A 433 -3.28 14.74 0.39
N ASN A 434 -3.48 13.79 1.31
CA ASN A 434 -3.31 12.37 1.06
C ASN A 434 -4.42 11.57 1.77
N HIS A 435 -4.90 10.52 1.12
CA HIS A 435 -5.83 9.53 1.66
C HIS A 435 -5.82 8.30 0.74
N LEU A 436 -5.08 7.27 1.11
CA LEU A 436 -4.91 6.09 0.23
C LEU A 436 -6.22 5.36 -0.05
N GLY A 437 -7.22 5.43 0.83
CA GLY A 437 -8.54 4.85 0.58
C GLY A 437 -9.27 5.43 -0.65
N LEU A 438 -8.84 6.60 -1.15
CA LEU A 438 -9.31 7.21 -2.40
C LEU A 438 -8.50 6.79 -3.63
N GLN A 439 -7.43 6.02 -3.46
CA GLN A 439 -6.61 5.54 -4.56
C GLN A 439 -7.42 4.65 -5.51
N ASP A 440 -7.18 4.81 -6.80
CA ASP A 440 -7.79 3.98 -7.83
C ASP A 440 -7.09 2.63 -7.98
N ARG A 441 -7.71 1.70 -8.73
CA ARG A 441 -7.00 0.57 -9.31
C ARG A 441 -6.08 1.11 -10.39
N LEU A 442 -4.79 1.23 -10.06
CA LEU A 442 -3.79 1.81 -10.95
C LEU A 442 -3.28 0.81 -11.99
N PRO A 443 -2.71 1.29 -13.10
CA PRO A 443 -2.22 0.40 -14.16
C PRO A 443 -1.27 -0.67 -13.64
N SER A 444 -1.59 -1.95 -13.88
CA SER A 444 -0.78 -3.10 -13.47
C SER A 444 0.48 -3.26 -14.33
N ARG A 445 0.47 -2.72 -15.56
CA ARG A 445 1.57 -2.79 -16.54
C ARG A 445 2.31 -1.48 -16.71
N ARG A 446 2.52 -0.76 -15.65
CA ARG A 446 3.18 0.56 -15.60
C ARG A 446 4.70 0.43 -15.70
N TRP A 447 5.42 0.99 -16.68
CA TRP A 447 4.90 1.60 -17.89
C TRP A 447 5.40 0.81 -19.12
N VAL A 448 4.67 -0.22 -19.49
CA VAL A 448 5.02 -1.02 -20.66
C VAL A 448 4.72 -0.22 -21.91
N THR A 449 5.79 0.12 -22.63
CA THR A 449 5.72 0.97 -23.83
C THR A 449 6.28 0.23 -25.04
N ARG A 450 5.46 0.05 -26.07
CA ARG A 450 5.81 -0.66 -27.30
C ARG A 450 5.87 0.31 -28.45
N THR A 451 7.08 0.52 -28.97
CA THR A 451 7.33 1.38 -30.13
C THR A 451 8.62 0.95 -30.85
N THR A 452 8.69 1.16 -32.16
CA THR A 452 9.93 1.07 -32.93
C THR A 452 10.68 2.40 -33.01
N GLY A 453 10.03 3.48 -32.51
CA GLY A 453 10.60 4.82 -32.45
C GLY A 453 11.22 5.14 -31.09
N ARG A 454 11.40 6.44 -30.87
CA ARG A 454 11.86 6.95 -29.56
C ARG A 454 10.75 6.75 -28.53
N ARG A 455 11.11 6.21 -27.37
CA ARG A 455 10.20 6.04 -26.24
C ARG A 455 9.93 7.39 -25.56
N PRO A 456 8.66 7.83 -25.41
CA PRO A 456 8.34 9.00 -24.58
C PRO A 456 8.49 8.69 -23.09
N ALA A 457 8.57 9.72 -22.26
CA ALA A 457 8.37 9.59 -20.82
C ALA A 457 6.89 9.34 -20.53
N VAL A 458 6.61 8.44 -19.60
CA VAL A 458 5.26 8.17 -19.09
C VAL A 458 5.33 8.24 -17.57
N THR A 459 4.54 9.12 -16.97
CA THR A 459 4.59 9.39 -15.52
C THR A 459 3.20 9.69 -14.98
N PHE A 460 3.02 9.58 -13.67
CA PHE A 460 1.94 10.31 -13.00
C PHE A 460 2.28 11.78 -12.94
N ASP A 461 1.29 12.62 -13.23
CA ASP A 461 1.40 14.07 -13.18
C ASP A 461 0.40 14.65 -12.18
N PHE A 462 0.84 15.64 -11.43
CA PHE A 462 0.09 16.27 -10.34
C PHE A 462 -0.25 17.74 -10.64
N ALA A 463 0.13 18.24 -11.81
CA ALA A 463 -0.16 19.62 -12.23
C ALA A 463 -1.61 19.77 -12.72
N ASP A 464 -2.16 18.69 -13.28
CA ASP A 464 -3.53 18.67 -13.80
C ASP A 464 -4.11 17.25 -13.79
N ALA A 465 -5.41 17.13 -13.56
CA ALA A 465 -6.13 15.87 -13.54
C ALA A 465 -7.59 16.04 -13.98
N TRP A 466 -8.21 14.96 -14.44
CA TRP A 466 -9.65 14.93 -14.67
C TRP A 466 -10.41 14.86 -13.35
N ARG A 467 -10.01 13.92 -12.45
CA ARG A 467 -10.57 13.76 -11.09
C ARG A 467 -9.49 13.34 -10.11
N GLY A 468 -9.67 13.67 -8.85
CA GLY A 468 -8.72 13.31 -7.80
C GLY A 468 -7.47 14.18 -7.80
N GLY A 469 -6.28 13.60 -7.63
CA GLY A 469 -5.03 14.33 -7.44
C GLY A 469 -4.02 14.20 -8.58
N SER A 470 -4.23 13.29 -9.54
CA SER A 470 -3.23 12.97 -10.56
C SER A 470 -3.85 12.45 -11.86
N SER A 471 -3.08 12.52 -12.94
CA SER A 471 -3.37 11.94 -14.26
C SER A 471 -2.13 11.20 -14.78
N VAL A 472 -2.24 10.48 -15.92
CA VAL A 472 -1.08 9.93 -16.63
C VAL A 472 -0.64 10.91 -17.68
N LEU A 473 0.64 11.27 -17.68
CA LEU A 473 1.25 12.16 -18.68
C LEU A 473 2.20 11.38 -19.58
N VAL A 474 2.02 11.52 -20.89
CA VAL A 474 2.97 11.11 -21.92
C VAL A 474 3.64 12.35 -22.50
N ASP A 475 4.96 12.45 -22.35
CA ASP A 475 5.75 13.60 -22.79
C ASP A 475 6.95 13.15 -23.63
N GLY A 476 7.08 13.64 -24.84
CA GLY A 476 8.22 13.34 -25.71
C GLY A 476 7.91 13.40 -27.18
N THR A 477 8.89 13.00 -28.00
CA THR A 477 8.76 12.97 -29.45
C THR A 477 8.27 11.59 -29.91
N LEU A 478 7.12 11.53 -30.56
CA LEU A 478 6.57 10.30 -31.14
C LEU A 478 7.03 10.16 -32.60
N THR A 479 8.08 9.37 -32.82
CA THR A 479 8.65 9.13 -34.15
C THR A 479 8.06 7.90 -34.84
N ALA A 480 7.29 7.10 -34.13
CA ALA A 480 6.54 5.94 -34.60
C ALA A 480 5.31 5.72 -33.71
N PRO A 481 4.30 4.95 -34.16
CA PRO A 481 3.19 4.56 -33.31
C PRO A 481 3.71 3.95 -32.02
N THR A 482 3.13 4.40 -30.90
CA THR A 482 3.54 4.03 -29.55
C THR A 482 2.33 3.51 -28.78
N THR A 483 2.35 2.24 -28.40
CA THR A 483 1.30 1.62 -27.58
C THR A 483 1.75 1.54 -26.14
N LEU A 484 0.89 2.00 -25.22
CA LEU A 484 1.02 1.83 -23.79
C LEU A 484 0.08 0.70 -23.35
N ASP A 485 0.64 -0.37 -22.77
CA ASP A 485 -0.14 -1.36 -22.05
C ASP A 485 -0.47 -0.74 -20.68
N LEU A 486 -1.75 -0.60 -20.33
CA LEU A 486 -2.14 -0.03 -19.04
C LEU A 486 -2.54 -1.12 -18.06
N TYR A 487 -3.54 -1.90 -18.41
CA TYR A 487 -4.12 -2.92 -17.53
C TYR A 487 -4.10 -4.29 -18.18
N SER A 488 -3.71 -5.30 -17.39
CA SER A 488 -4.14 -6.67 -17.63
C SER A 488 -5.48 -6.87 -16.97
N THR A 489 -6.45 -7.44 -17.69
CA THR A 489 -7.84 -7.58 -17.23
C THR A 489 -8.42 -8.96 -17.52
N ARG A 490 -9.58 -9.27 -16.94
CA ARG A 490 -10.48 -10.36 -17.32
C ARG A 490 -11.90 -9.84 -17.26
N LEU A 491 -12.15 -8.71 -17.92
CA LEU A 491 -13.46 -8.09 -17.92
C LEU A 491 -14.41 -8.86 -18.84
N PRO A 492 -15.63 -9.24 -18.40
CA PRO A 492 -16.62 -9.77 -19.30
C PRO A 492 -16.88 -8.78 -20.44
N ALA A 493 -17.03 -9.30 -21.66
CA ALA A 493 -17.30 -8.49 -22.83
C ALA A 493 -18.48 -9.04 -23.62
N GLY A 494 -19.31 -8.15 -24.15
CA GLY A 494 -20.47 -8.45 -24.97
C GLY A 494 -20.79 -7.31 -25.93
N GLU A 495 -21.89 -7.42 -26.66
CA GLU A 495 -22.31 -6.41 -27.66
C GLU A 495 -22.58 -5.03 -27.06
N ASP A 496 -22.92 -4.96 -25.76
CA ASP A 496 -23.20 -3.71 -25.05
C ASP A 496 -21.99 -3.15 -24.31
N THR A 497 -20.82 -3.82 -24.38
CA THR A 497 -19.63 -3.35 -23.69
C THR A 497 -19.12 -2.05 -24.33
N VAL A 498 -18.98 -1.04 -23.48
CA VAL A 498 -18.52 0.30 -23.83
C VAL A 498 -17.27 0.62 -23.04
N VAL A 499 -16.28 1.20 -23.70
CA VAL A 499 -15.10 1.81 -23.06
C VAL A 499 -15.16 3.31 -23.23
N GLU A 500 -15.02 4.04 -22.14
CA GLU A 500 -14.90 5.48 -22.12
C GLU A 500 -13.46 5.87 -21.82
N LEU A 501 -12.92 6.81 -22.58
CA LEU A 501 -11.56 7.31 -22.42
C LEU A 501 -11.60 8.84 -22.31
N THR A 502 -11.24 9.36 -21.14
CA THR A 502 -11.13 10.81 -20.92
C THR A 502 -9.68 11.23 -21.04
N HIS A 503 -9.37 12.10 -21.98
CA HIS A 503 -8.01 12.52 -22.27
C HIS A 503 -7.93 13.92 -22.87
N ARG A 504 -6.71 14.43 -23.03
CA ARG A 504 -6.44 15.78 -23.55
C ARG A 504 -5.08 15.85 -24.22
N VAL A 505 -4.94 16.68 -25.25
CA VAL A 505 -3.66 17.03 -25.87
C VAL A 505 -3.22 18.42 -25.37
N ASP A 506 -2.15 18.45 -24.57
CA ASP A 506 -1.58 19.72 -24.06
C ASP A 506 -0.66 20.40 -25.09
N ALA A 507 0.02 19.61 -25.94
CA ALA A 507 0.92 20.13 -26.95
C ALA A 507 1.15 19.12 -28.08
N GLY A 508 1.39 19.64 -29.29
CA GLY A 508 1.68 18.85 -30.46
C GLY A 508 0.43 18.31 -31.17
N THR A 509 0.64 17.44 -32.14
CA THR A 509 -0.43 16.75 -32.88
C THR A 509 -0.28 15.26 -32.66
N VAL A 510 -1.32 14.61 -32.19
CA VAL A 510 -1.35 13.18 -31.89
C VAL A 510 -2.70 12.58 -32.27
N THR A 511 -2.65 11.44 -32.96
CA THR A 511 -3.81 10.56 -33.14
C THR A 511 -3.84 9.59 -31.96
N VAL A 512 -4.99 9.42 -31.37
CA VAL A 512 -5.21 8.56 -30.19
C VAL A 512 -6.14 7.42 -30.57
N GLU A 513 -5.80 6.21 -30.16
CA GLU A 513 -6.63 5.03 -30.35
C GLU A 513 -6.69 4.25 -29.02
N LEU A 514 -7.88 3.82 -28.66
CA LEU A 514 -8.06 2.83 -27.61
C LEU A 514 -7.52 1.49 -28.12
N ALA A 515 -6.71 0.81 -27.30
CA ALA A 515 -6.17 -0.52 -27.59
C ALA A 515 -6.85 -1.57 -26.69
N VAL A 516 -7.52 -2.55 -27.30
CA VAL A 516 -8.23 -3.61 -26.60
C VAL A 516 -7.71 -4.96 -27.07
N ALA A 517 -7.30 -5.82 -26.12
CA ALA A 517 -6.93 -7.21 -26.42
C ALA A 517 -8.01 -8.17 -25.87
N THR A 518 -8.38 -9.17 -26.67
CA THR A 518 -9.39 -10.17 -26.34
C THR A 518 -8.80 -11.56 -26.08
N ALA A 519 -7.47 -11.66 -26.01
CA ALA A 519 -6.76 -12.89 -25.67
C ALA A 519 -5.49 -12.56 -24.87
N GLU A 520 -5.08 -13.50 -24.03
CA GLU A 520 -3.77 -13.47 -23.38
C GLU A 520 -2.63 -13.62 -24.40
N PRO A 521 -1.45 -13.09 -24.12
CA PRO A 521 -0.26 -13.36 -24.93
C PRO A 521 0.06 -14.86 -24.97
N SER A 522 0.67 -15.33 -26.06
CA SER A 522 1.01 -16.74 -26.27
C SER A 522 2.05 -17.29 -25.27
N GLY A 523 2.75 -16.45 -24.54
CA GLY A 523 3.71 -16.83 -23.50
C GLY A 523 4.45 -15.63 -22.90
N PRO A 524 5.27 -15.87 -21.87
CA PRO A 524 6.02 -14.81 -21.19
C PRO A 524 6.86 -13.99 -22.15
N GLY A 525 6.83 -12.65 -21.98
CA GLY A 525 7.55 -11.70 -22.83
C GLY A 525 6.89 -11.39 -24.16
N GLN A 526 5.81 -12.08 -24.51
CA GLN A 526 5.06 -11.76 -25.73
C GLN A 526 4.10 -10.59 -25.49
N PRO A 527 3.92 -9.70 -26.49
CA PRO A 527 2.96 -8.62 -26.39
C PRO A 527 1.53 -9.10 -26.49
N TYR A 528 0.59 -8.33 -25.98
CA TYR A 528 -0.81 -8.45 -26.35
C TYR A 528 -1.01 -8.14 -27.84
N THR A 529 -1.93 -8.83 -28.48
CA THR A 529 -2.44 -8.47 -29.81
C THR A 529 -3.65 -7.58 -29.63
N TYR A 530 -3.53 -6.32 -30.04
CA TYR A 530 -4.56 -5.32 -29.86
C TYR A 530 -5.40 -5.09 -31.12
N THR A 531 -6.70 -4.92 -30.91
CA THR A 531 -7.59 -4.20 -31.83
C THR A 531 -7.61 -2.73 -31.42
N TYR A 532 -7.51 -1.84 -32.39
CA TYR A 532 -7.43 -0.40 -32.17
C TYR A 532 -8.70 0.31 -32.62
N PHE A 533 -9.22 1.17 -31.77
CA PHE A 533 -10.43 1.96 -32.00
C PHE A 533 -10.05 3.44 -31.95
N PRO A 534 -10.26 4.21 -33.04
CA PRO A 534 -9.93 5.64 -33.03
C PRO A 534 -10.83 6.39 -32.04
N VAL A 535 -10.23 7.36 -31.35
CA VAL A 535 -10.92 8.28 -30.45
C VAL A 535 -10.63 9.72 -30.84
N THR A 536 -11.58 10.61 -30.55
CA THR A 536 -11.41 12.04 -30.81
C THR A 536 -10.40 12.61 -29.81
N ALA A 537 -9.51 13.48 -30.24
CA ALA A 537 -8.54 14.18 -29.39
C ALA A 537 -8.68 15.69 -29.59
N GLY A 538 -8.82 16.42 -28.49
CA GLY A 538 -8.93 17.89 -28.46
C GLY A 538 -7.91 18.53 -27.52
N ASP A 539 -7.92 19.84 -27.41
CA ASP A 539 -7.10 20.68 -26.53
C ASP A 539 -7.69 20.86 -25.14
N GLY A 540 -8.92 20.40 -24.90
CA GLY A 540 -9.58 20.30 -23.62
C GLY A 540 -9.73 18.85 -23.15
N TRP A 541 -10.20 18.65 -21.92
CA TRP A 541 -10.61 17.34 -21.47
C TRP A 541 -11.83 16.86 -22.27
N GLU A 542 -11.68 15.75 -22.96
CA GLU A 542 -12.73 15.09 -23.75
C GLU A 542 -12.90 13.65 -23.33
N THR A 543 -14.16 13.19 -23.29
CA THR A 543 -14.50 11.78 -23.08
C THR A 543 -15.00 11.18 -24.38
N SER A 544 -14.22 10.29 -24.96
CA SER A 544 -14.61 9.49 -26.12
C SER A 544 -15.24 8.18 -25.65
N THR A 545 -16.36 7.83 -26.27
CA THR A 545 -17.10 6.58 -26.00
C THR A 545 -16.93 5.61 -27.16
N VAL A 546 -16.40 4.44 -26.88
CA VAL A 546 -16.17 3.37 -27.87
C VAL A 546 -16.99 2.14 -27.50
N ARG A 547 -17.90 1.74 -28.37
CA ARG A 547 -18.60 0.45 -28.26
C ARG A 547 -17.72 -0.65 -28.86
N LEU A 548 -17.48 -1.71 -28.09
CA LEU A 548 -16.67 -2.83 -28.53
C LEU A 548 -17.49 -3.78 -29.43
N THR A 549 -17.67 -3.39 -30.69
CA THR A 549 -18.38 -4.22 -31.68
C THR A 549 -17.52 -5.35 -32.21
N GLY A 550 -18.14 -6.48 -32.55
CA GLY A 550 -17.47 -7.63 -33.16
C GLY A 550 -16.72 -8.53 -32.17
N LEU A 551 -16.90 -8.33 -30.85
CA LEU A 551 -16.41 -9.28 -29.86
C LEU A 551 -17.32 -10.51 -29.80
N PRO A 552 -16.76 -11.72 -29.66
CA PRO A 552 -17.57 -12.91 -29.48
C PRO A 552 -18.41 -12.84 -28.21
N ALA A 553 -19.66 -13.27 -28.29
CA ALA A 553 -20.53 -13.37 -27.11
C ALA A 553 -19.88 -14.25 -26.04
N GLY A 554 -19.86 -13.77 -24.78
CA GLY A 554 -19.19 -14.45 -23.67
C GLY A 554 -17.65 -14.34 -23.69
N GLY A 555 -17.10 -13.46 -24.54
CA GLY A 555 -15.68 -13.12 -24.56
C GLY A 555 -15.24 -12.32 -23.34
N ALA A 556 -13.93 -12.05 -23.29
CA ALA A 556 -13.36 -11.20 -22.25
C ALA A 556 -12.38 -10.18 -22.85
N VAL A 557 -12.29 -9.01 -22.23
CA VAL A 557 -11.19 -8.07 -22.47
C VAL A 557 -10.04 -8.48 -21.54
N HIS A 558 -8.90 -8.85 -22.15
CA HIS A 558 -7.70 -9.31 -21.45
C HIS A 558 -6.69 -8.21 -21.20
N ALA A 559 -6.70 -7.12 -22.00
CA ALA A 559 -5.91 -5.95 -21.74
C ALA A 559 -6.57 -4.68 -22.27
N LEU A 560 -6.28 -3.58 -21.60
CA LEU A 560 -6.60 -2.23 -21.99
C LEU A 560 -5.30 -1.42 -22.11
N GLY A 561 -5.23 -0.62 -23.17
CA GLY A 561 -4.12 0.29 -23.43
C GLY A 561 -4.53 1.42 -24.36
N VAL A 562 -3.57 2.21 -24.77
CA VAL A 562 -3.74 3.29 -25.76
C VAL A 562 -2.62 3.27 -26.77
N ARG A 563 -2.91 3.61 -28.02
CA ARG A 563 -1.91 3.86 -29.05
C ARG A 563 -1.90 5.33 -29.42
N LEU A 564 -0.71 5.92 -29.39
CA LEU A 564 -0.46 7.30 -29.75
C LEU A 564 0.39 7.34 -31.03
N THR A 565 -0.05 8.11 -32.03
CA THR A 565 0.69 8.32 -33.26
C THR A 565 0.86 9.81 -33.50
N GLY A 566 2.11 10.27 -33.38
CA GLY A 566 2.48 11.67 -33.63
C GLY A 566 2.99 11.89 -35.05
N THR A 567 3.16 13.15 -35.43
CA THR A 567 3.73 13.57 -36.70
C THR A 567 5.26 13.74 -36.69
N GLY A 568 5.93 13.20 -35.65
CA GLY A 568 7.38 13.31 -35.45
C GLY A 568 7.82 14.52 -34.62
N GLY A 569 6.88 15.36 -34.18
CA GLY A 569 7.11 16.48 -33.25
C GLY A 569 7.02 16.10 -31.79
N ALA A 570 7.29 17.06 -30.91
CA ALA A 570 7.06 16.92 -29.46
C ALA A 570 5.55 16.85 -29.20
N VAL A 571 5.17 15.92 -28.36
CA VAL A 571 3.77 15.70 -27.92
C VAL A 571 3.73 15.72 -26.41
N LYS A 572 2.69 16.36 -25.87
CA LYS A 572 2.30 16.26 -24.47
C LYS A 572 0.83 15.87 -24.43
N TRP A 573 0.56 14.66 -23.96
CA TRP A 573 -0.77 14.06 -23.92
C TRP A 573 -1.09 13.56 -22.52
N ARG A 574 -2.34 13.80 -22.05
CA ARG A 574 -2.81 13.37 -20.74
C ARG A 574 -3.96 12.38 -20.85
N LEU A 575 -3.91 11.37 -19.99
CA LEU A 575 -4.99 10.43 -19.75
C LEU A 575 -5.59 10.70 -18.37
N GLY A 576 -6.85 11.14 -18.35
CA GLY A 576 -7.57 11.54 -17.14
C GLY A 576 -8.44 10.44 -16.56
N ALA A 577 -9.04 9.60 -17.42
CA ALA A 577 -9.84 8.46 -16.96
C ALA A 577 -9.96 7.37 -18.02
N VAL A 578 -10.24 6.15 -17.56
CA VAL A 578 -10.73 5.02 -18.34
C VAL A 578 -11.89 4.37 -17.58
N ALA A 579 -12.97 4.05 -18.28
CA ALA A 579 -14.07 3.29 -17.73
C ALA A 579 -14.52 2.18 -18.70
N VAL A 580 -14.96 1.05 -18.16
CA VAL A 580 -15.56 -0.06 -18.94
C VAL A 580 -16.87 -0.42 -18.28
N ARG A 581 -17.93 -0.45 -19.06
CA ARG A 581 -19.29 -0.74 -18.60
C ARG A 581 -20.12 -1.46 -19.65
N ASP A 582 -21.14 -2.12 -19.22
CA ASP A 582 -22.20 -2.74 -20.05
C ASP A 582 -23.58 -2.12 -19.79
N GLN A 583 -23.70 -1.27 -18.78
CA GLN A 583 -24.91 -0.56 -18.39
C GLN A 583 -24.60 0.91 -18.15
N ASP A 584 -25.62 1.75 -18.19
CA ASP A 584 -25.46 3.15 -17.85
C ASP A 584 -25.14 3.34 -16.37
N ALA A 585 -24.31 4.35 -16.10
CA ALA A 585 -23.87 4.67 -14.75
C ALA A 585 -25.08 5.08 -13.88
N GLN A 586 -25.26 4.36 -12.78
CA GLN A 586 -26.26 4.68 -11.77
C GLN A 586 -25.63 5.40 -10.60
N ALA A 587 -26.24 6.46 -10.12
CA ALA A 587 -25.79 7.14 -8.92
C ALA A 587 -26.14 6.29 -7.68
N PRO A 588 -25.23 6.18 -6.70
CA PRO A 588 -25.54 5.55 -5.42
C PRO A 588 -26.66 6.28 -4.68
N ALA A 589 -27.28 5.60 -3.72
CA ALA A 589 -28.25 6.24 -2.83
C ALA A 589 -27.55 7.29 -1.93
N THR A 590 -28.28 8.33 -1.59
CA THR A 590 -27.82 9.39 -0.67
C THR A 590 -27.45 8.81 0.68
N PRO A 591 -26.32 9.23 1.30
CA PRO A 591 -25.98 8.83 2.66
C PRO A 591 -27.11 9.17 3.66
N ALA A 592 -27.43 8.21 4.54
CA ALA A 592 -28.50 8.36 5.52
C ALA A 592 -27.93 8.74 6.89
N ASP A 593 -28.74 9.42 7.72
CA ASP A 593 -28.44 9.79 9.12
C ASP A 593 -27.10 10.53 9.28
N ALA A 594 -26.75 11.35 8.31
CA ALA A 594 -25.54 12.16 8.37
C ALA A 594 -25.66 13.18 9.53
N ARG A 595 -24.64 13.18 10.41
CA ARG A 595 -24.63 14.01 11.62
C ARG A 595 -23.22 14.37 12.05
N ILE A 596 -23.08 15.49 12.77
CA ILE A 596 -21.87 15.85 13.52
C ILE A 596 -21.98 15.16 14.87
N THR A 597 -21.00 14.30 15.21
CA THR A 597 -20.99 13.52 16.46
C THR A 597 -20.18 14.17 17.55
N ALA A 598 -19.21 15.04 17.19
CA ALA A 598 -18.44 15.86 18.11
C ALA A 598 -17.92 17.11 17.39
N ALA A 599 -17.80 18.21 18.14
CA ALA A 599 -17.25 19.47 17.63
C ALA A 599 -16.45 20.17 18.74
N SER A 600 -15.27 20.71 18.40
CA SER A 600 -14.43 21.50 19.32
C SER A 600 -13.46 22.36 18.53
N GLY A 601 -13.53 23.70 18.69
CA GLY A 601 -12.54 24.64 18.13
C GLY A 601 -12.36 24.58 16.61
N GLY A 602 -13.40 24.23 15.86
CA GLY A 602 -13.33 24.05 14.40
C GLY A 602 -12.97 22.63 13.95
N ASP A 603 -12.77 21.71 14.87
CA ASP A 603 -12.61 20.29 14.59
C ASP A 603 -13.96 19.58 14.72
N LEU A 604 -14.29 18.76 13.73
CA LEU A 604 -15.57 18.07 13.67
C LEU A 604 -15.36 16.58 13.42
N ARG A 605 -16.08 15.73 14.16
CA ARG A 605 -16.29 14.32 13.81
C ARG A 605 -17.67 14.15 13.20
N LEU A 606 -17.72 13.54 12.03
CA LEU A 606 -18.94 13.24 11.29
C LEU A 606 -19.16 11.75 11.22
N ALA A 607 -20.42 11.34 11.19
CA ALA A 607 -20.80 9.96 10.94
C ALA A 607 -22.11 9.91 10.12
N TRP A 608 -22.29 8.82 9.37
CA TRP A 608 -23.48 8.54 8.58
C TRP A 608 -23.68 7.03 8.43
N ARG A 609 -24.73 6.65 7.73
CA ARG A 609 -24.95 5.27 7.26
C ARG A 609 -24.96 5.26 5.74
N ALA A 610 -24.55 4.15 5.14
CA ALA A 610 -24.74 3.96 3.71
C ALA A 610 -26.24 4.06 3.37
N GLY A 611 -26.55 4.67 2.24
CA GLY A 611 -27.90 4.61 1.67
C GLY A 611 -28.26 3.20 1.24
N THR A 612 -29.54 2.92 1.09
CA THR A 612 -30.02 1.61 0.63
C THR A 612 -29.80 1.45 -0.88
N GLY A 613 -29.04 0.41 -1.29
CA GLY A 613 -28.70 0.14 -2.69
C GLY A 613 -27.22 0.24 -2.95
N GLY A 614 -26.51 -0.79 -3.08
CA GLY A 614 -25.06 -0.98 -3.14
C GLY A 614 -24.26 -0.07 -4.11
N GLY A 615 -22.99 -0.37 -4.32
CA GLY A 615 -22.15 0.28 -5.33
C GLY A 615 -21.48 1.58 -4.89
N VAL A 616 -21.33 1.83 -3.59
CA VAL A 616 -20.53 2.97 -3.09
C VAL A 616 -19.05 2.62 -3.13
N ARG A 617 -18.27 3.41 -3.87
CA ARG A 617 -16.83 3.35 -3.93
C ARG A 617 -16.19 4.14 -2.77
N HIS A 618 -16.65 5.37 -2.57
CA HIS A 618 -16.23 6.27 -1.49
C HIS A 618 -17.28 7.36 -1.27
N TYR A 619 -17.08 8.15 -0.24
CA TYR A 619 -17.84 9.36 0.05
C TYR A 619 -16.96 10.58 -0.16
N THR A 620 -17.57 11.70 -0.59
CA THR A 620 -16.93 13.02 -0.66
C THR A 620 -17.65 14.02 0.21
N LEU A 621 -16.89 14.84 0.92
CA LEU A 621 -17.39 15.93 1.76
C LEU A 621 -16.94 17.26 1.17
N HIS A 622 -17.92 18.15 0.96
CA HIS A 622 -17.68 19.52 0.47
C HIS A 622 -18.23 20.53 1.47
N ARG A 623 -17.50 21.63 1.65
CA ARG A 623 -18.03 22.85 2.25
C ARG A 623 -18.78 23.62 1.16
N VAL A 624 -19.98 24.13 1.48
CA VAL A 624 -20.72 25.04 0.63
C VAL A 624 -20.44 26.46 1.10
N LEU A 625 -19.80 27.24 0.25
CA LEU A 625 -19.44 28.63 0.54
C LEU A 625 -20.67 29.56 0.45
N PRO A 626 -20.60 30.79 1.00
CA PRO A 626 -21.71 31.73 0.95
C PRO A 626 -22.22 32.09 -0.46
N ASP A 627 -21.34 32.01 -1.46
CA ASP A 627 -21.68 32.22 -2.87
C ASP A 627 -22.30 30.98 -3.55
N GLY A 628 -22.43 29.86 -2.81
CA GLY A 628 -22.97 28.61 -3.30
C GLY A 628 -21.94 27.70 -3.97
N THR A 629 -20.68 28.11 -4.13
CA THR A 629 -19.63 27.26 -4.64
C THR A 629 -19.28 26.17 -3.64
N ARG A 630 -18.77 25.03 -4.14
CA ARG A 630 -18.38 23.88 -3.33
C ARG A 630 -16.86 23.78 -3.27
N ARG A 631 -16.34 23.61 -2.07
CA ARG A 631 -14.92 23.30 -1.85
C ARG A 631 -14.78 21.90 -1.29
N PHE A 632 -14.01 21.05 -1.95
CA PHE A 632 -13.70 19.72 -1.45
C PHE A 632 -12.93 19.81 -0.12
N LEU A 633 -13.39 19.11 0.91
CA LEU A 633 -12.76 19.01 2.22
C LEU A 633 -12.03 17.68 2.41
N GLY A 634 -12.48 16.65 1.72
CA GLY A 634 -11.90 15.31 1.80
C GLY A 634 -12.88 14.23 1.35
N GLY A 635 -12.41 13.01 1.35
CA GLY A 635 -13.21 11.83 1.05
C GLY A 635 -12.74 10.63 1.86
N THR A 636 -13.57 9.60 1.93
CA THR A 636 -13.29 8.39 2.69
C THR A 636 -14.12 7.21 2.17
N ALA A 637 -13.63 6.00 2.32
CA ALA A 637 -14.44 4.80 2.12
C ALA A 637 -15.26 4.41 3.38
N GLN A 638 -14.90 4.96 4.56
CA GLN A 638 -15.57 4.73 5.84
C GLN A 638 -16.88 5.52 5.95
N GLN A 639 -17.68 5.21 6.98
CA GLN A 639 -18.91 5.94 7.32
C GLN A 639 -18.69 6.95 8.47
N ALA A 640 -17.46 7.38 8.63
CA ALA A 640 -17.03 8.43 9.55
C ALA A 640 -15.96 9.30 8.89
N PHE A 641 -15.91 10.59 9.22
CA PHE A 641 -14.88 11.49 8.72
C PHE A 641 -14.55 12.56 9.74
N PHE A 642 -13.27 12.95 9.79
CA PHE A 642 -12.79 14.05 10.62
C PHE A 642 -12.46 15.27 9.73
N VAL A 643 -12.97 16.43 10.12
CA VAL A 643 -12.60 17.72 9.54
C VAL A 643 -11.82 18.48 10.59
N GLY A 644 -10.58 18.86 10.31
CA GLY A 644 -9.73 19.59 11.24
C GLY A 644 -9.55 21.05 10.87
N GLY A 645 -9.46 21.93 11.87
CA GLY A 645 -9.07 23.35 11.71
C GLY A 645 -10.05 24.19 10.90
N LEU A 646 -11.34 23.86 10.88
CA LEU A 646 -12.35 24.64 10.18
C LEU A 646 -12.50 26.03 10.83
N THR A 647 -12.60 27.06 10.01
CA THR A 647 -12.86 28.45 10.47
C THR A 647 -14.03 29.03 9.71
N PRO A 648 -14.84 29.96 10.34
CA PRO A 648 -15.89 30.66 9.63
C PRO A 648 -15.31 31.51 8.49
N GLU A 649 -15.98 31.53 7.35
CA GLU A 649 -15.61 32.33 6.19
C GLU A 649 -16.66 33.38 5.90
N GLY A 650 -16.25 34.59 5.51
CA GLY A 650 -17.17 35.67 5.17
C GLY A 650 -18.11 36.10 6.29
N GLY A 651 -17.78 35.80 7.56
CA GLY A 651 -18.63 36.15 8.71
C GLY A 651 -19.85 35.24 8.85
N GLU A 652 -19.85 34.06 8.26
CA GLU A 652 -20.95 33.08 8.39
C GLU A 652 -21.22 32.69 9.85
N ALA A 653 -22.48 32.63 10.24
CA ALA A 653 -22.90 32.15 11.55
C ALA A 653 -22.96 30.62 11.60
N ALA A 654 -22.99 29.98 10.44
CA ALA A 654 -23.00 28.51 10.30
C ALA A 654 -22.39 28.08 8.98
N THR A 655 -21.58 27.02 9.01
CA THR A 655 -21.01 26.38 7.82
C THR A 655 -21.89 25.21 7.39
N ARG A 656 -22.23 25.17 6.10
CA ARG A 656 -22.98 24.07 5.47
C ARG A 656 -22.05 23.11 4.76
N PHE A 657 -22.36 21.83 4.88
CA PHE A 657 -21.64 20.74 4.20
C PHE A 657 -22.58 19.93 3.31
N GLU A 658 -22.02 19.39 2.24
CA GLU A 658 -22.62 18.37 1.39
C GLU A 658 -21.78 17.08 1.45
N LEU A 659 -22.40 16.00 1.90
CA LEU A 659 -21.86 14.66 1.89
C LEU A 659 -22.52 13.86 0.76
N ARG A 660 -21.72 13.27 -0.14
CA ARG A 660 -22.20 12.49 -1.27
C ARG A 660 -21.57 11.10 -1.29
N ALA A 661 -22.33 10.10 -1.65
CA ALA A 661 -21.80 8.80 -2.05
C ALA A 661 -21.40 8.85 -3.52
N VAL A 662 -20.27 8.24 -3.86
CA VAL A 662 -19.71 8.17 -5.22
C VAL A 662 -19.63 6.70 -5.63
N GLY A 663 -20.17 6.36 -6.80
CA GLY A 663 -20.17 5.00 -7.36
C GLY A 663 -18.90 4.64 -8.10
N GLU A 664 -18.82 3.40 -8.60
CA GLU A 664 -17.64 2.87 -9.30
C GLU A 664 -17.33 3.67 -10.59
N LEU A 665 -18.34 4.17 -11.27
CA LEU A 665 -18.19 5.04 -12.46
C LEU A 665 -18.16 6.54 -12.11
N TYR A 666 -17.83 6.89 -10.87
CA TYR A 666 -17.73 8.27 -10.36
C TYR A 666 -19.02 9.09 -10.44
N THR A 667 -20.17 8.46 -10.61
CA THR A 667 -21.46 9.12 -10.45
C THR A 667 -21.72 9.41 -8.98
N ALA A 668 -22.10 10.65 -8.67
CA ALA A 668 -22.36 11.08 -7.30
C ALA A 668 -23.85 11.05 -6.98
N SER A 669 -24.20 10.67 -5.75
CA SER A 669 -25.56 10.76 -5.21
C SER A 669 -26.04 12.20 -5.07
N ALA A 670 -27.34 12.38 -4.82
CA ALA A 670 -27.82 13.62 -4.21
C ALA A 670 -27.11 13.84 -2.85
N PRO A 671 -26.93 15.11 -2.39
CA PRO A 671 -26.22 15.38 -1.15
C PRO A 671 -27.06 15.10 0.09
N ALA A 672 -26.45 14.51 1.11
CA ALA A 672 -26.90 14.67 2.50
C ALA A 672 -26.29 15.97 3.06
N THR A 673 -27.10 16.83 3.63
CA THR A 673 -26.68 18.16 4.13
C THR A 673 -26.42 18.11 5.63
N LEU A 674 -25.34 18.78 6.08
CA LEU A 674 -25.02 18.99 7.49
C LEU A 674 -24.75 20.48 7.72
N THR A 675 -24.97 20.95 8.94
CA THR A 675 -24.71 22.33 9.34
C THR A 675 -23.97 22.35 10.67
N HIS A 676 -22.88 23.10 10.73
CA HIS A 676 -22.15 23.42 11.96
C HIS A 676 -22.39 24.90 12.29
N THR A 677 -22.91 25.19 13.48
CA THR A 677 -23.11 26.57 13.98
C THR A 677 -21.87 26.96 14.79
N TRP A 678 -21.38 28.17 14.55
CA TRP A 678 -20.18 28.71 15.20
C TRP A 678 -20.47 29.27 16.58
#